data_45be79c7e4c7228fec1d55175cf1f546
#
_entry.id   45be79c7e4c7228fec1d55175cf1f546
#
_cell.length_a   1.000
_cell.length_b   1.000
_cell.length_c   1.000
_cell.angle_alpha   90.00
_cell.angle_beta   90.00
_cell.angle_gamma   90.00
#
_symmetry.space_group_name_H-M   'P 1'
#
loop_
_entity.id
_entity.type
_entity.pdbx_description
1 polymer ?
#
loop_
_entity_poly.entity_id
_entity_poly.type
_entity_poly.pdbx_seq_one_letter_code
_entity_poly.pdbx_strand_id
1 'polypeptide(L)'
;MKPSPAGNPAEQLEAKGIEVITTHLNTDFDGLASMMAAKKLYPEAWMVFPGSQEQNLRNFFLESTVYMYNFTKIKQVPLERIDRLILVDTRQPDRIGRFAEILDRPGLEIHIYDHHPSAENDIKGTLEIVRPVGATMTMMTQLLKEKKIPLTSDEATVMALGIYEDTGSFTFASTTNEDFLAAAYLLQQGANLNLISDLLTRELTVEQVSLLNQLLESATRQRINNVEVVIAKGSTDTYVGDFAVLVHKMMEMENLNCLFALARMEDRIYVVARSRIREINVGEILLSFGGGGHAFAASATVKDQTLVQVEEALISQLKRRINPQRKAGDMMTFPVKSIPPRETIEHANELLTRYNINVLLVLDNEKLLGMITRQVIEKAIFHGLKDLAVREYMTTELSTVGPEASLFQIQELIIENKQRVIPVVKQEKVVGVITRTDLLNILISGPSMTEYLYDSRKAPHFVRKKNIAYLMEERLPQRIIELLKSLGEVADDLGYNAYAIGGFIRDLFLKFDNLDIDIVIEGDGIRFAQEYAKKVPVRIRYHTKFKTAVLIFSDGFKVDVATARSEYYESPAALPVVELSSIKMDLYRRDFTINTLAVKLNSRHYGLLIDFFGAQKDLKEKAIRVLHNLSFVEDPTRAFRAVRFEQRFGFKIGKLTVNLIENAIRIGGIEKLAPKRVFTELQLILNEGNPLPIMKRLVDLKLLQAVQPELTLTQKGELLFGEIKTVLSWFDLLYLNEPYEKWLVYFLALTQPITQISELRQRLGLSKRAFEVMTLCRGEGEKALTALQKNSHLSRSDITKLLSPLPNEVLLFLMARTNQEGIRKTISLYFTQLKSIRISVGGDDLKNLGLAPGPGYKVILTDLLEARINGKVLTHEDEIAYVKKHFVPYEGVKEIAQ
;
A
#
# COMPACT_ATOMS: atom_id res chain seq x y z
N MET A 1 37.85 79.14 -10.78
CA MET A 1 37.03 78.08 -10.29
C MET A 1 37.76 76.78 -10.51
N LYS A 2 38.22 76.12 -9.45
CA LYS A 2 38.89 74.78 -9.53
C LYS A 2 37.85 73.69 -9.65
N PRO A 3 38.03 72.62 -10.47
CA PRO A 3 37.11 71.48 -10.49
C PRO A 3 37.32 70.66 -9.24
N SER A 4 36.23 70.24 -8.66
CA SER A 4 36.15 69.27 -7.53
C SER A 4 36.80 67.94 -7.94
N PRO A 5 37.47 67.18 -7.06
CA PRO A 5 38.07 65.94 -7.39
C PRO A 5 36.98 64.84 -7.58
N ALA A 6 37.07 64.17 -8.69
CA ALA A 6 36.28 62.98 -8.98
C ALA A 6 36.60 61.91 -7.93
N GLY A 7 35.58 61.41 -7.24
CA GLY A 7 35.70 60.33 -6.25
C GLY A 7 36.28 59.06 -6.90
N ASN A 8 37.08 58.39 -6.11
CA ASN A 8 37.86 57.20 -6.48
C ASN A 8 36.90 56.06 -6.87
N PRO A 9 37.04 55.41 -8.05
CA PRO A 9 36.16 54.30 -8.44
C PRO A 9 36.22 53.09 -7.50
N ALA A 10 37.23 53.00 -6.62
CA ALA A 10 37.38 51.91 -5.66
C ALA A 10 36.40 52.00 -4.45
N GLU A 11 35.90 53.23 -4.11
CA GLU A 11 34.96 53.40 -2.98
C GLU A 11 33.51 53.08 -3.33
N GLN A 12 33.13 52.99 -4.60
CA GLN A 12 31.78 52.61 -5.05
C GLN A 12 31.58 51.08 -5.14
N LEU A 13 32.64 50.29 -5.07
CA LEU A 13 32.62 48.82 -5.04
C LEU A 13 32.45 48.20 -3.64
N GLU A 14 32.55 49.03 -2.56
CA GLU A 14 32.46 48.54 -1.19
C GLU A 14 31.04 48.28 -0.65
N ALA A 15 29.97 48.64 -1.40
CA ALA A 15 28.59 48.62 -0.89
C ALA A 15 27.70 47.52 -1.49
N LYS A 16 28.18 46.72 -2.44
CA LYS A 16 27.36 45.64 -3.07
C LYS A 16 27.79 44.29 -2.58
N GLY A 17 26.86 43.49 -2.04
CA GLY A 17 27.12 42.10 -1.64
C GLY A 17 27.47 41.24 -2.87
N ILE A 18 28.08 40.09 -2.60
CA ILE A 18 28.63 39.21 -3.64
C ILE A 18 27.66 38.03 -3.86
N GLU A 19 27.38 37.75 -5.14
CA GLU A 19 26.70 36.51 -5.54
C GLU A 19 27.76 35.45 -5.92
N VAL A 20 27.58 34.22 -5.45
CA VAL A 20 28.51 33.11 -5.71
C VAL A 20 27.77 31.89 -6.25
N ILE A 21 28.27 31.37 -7.37
CA ILE A 21 27.87 30.08 -7.94
C ILE A 21 28.90 29.04 -7.53
N THR A 22 28.43 27.95 -6.96
CA THR A 22 29.28 26.81 -6.59
C THR A 22 28.55 25.48 -6.80
N THR A 23 29.30 24.37 -6.75
CA THR A 23 28.82 23.02 -6.93
C THR A 23 29.41 22.11 -5.84
N HIS A 24 29.53 20.82 -6.08
CA HIS A 24 30.04 19.85 -5.12
C HIS A 24 31.56 19.66 -5.18
N LEU A 25 32.14 19.14 -4.09
CA LEU A 25 33.52 18.63 -4.05
C LEU A 25 33.67 17.48 -5.08
N ASN A 26 34.84 17.37 -5.70
CA ASN A 26 35.10 16.47 -6.84
C ASN A 26 34.13 16.72 -8.00
N THR A 27 34.04 17.98 -8.39
CA THR A 27 33.21 18.44 -9.50
C THR A 27 33.47 17.65 -10.78
N ASP A 28 32.41 17.17 -11.41
CA ASP A 28 32.35 16.49 -12.71
C ASP A 28 31.90 17.45 -13.82
N PHE A 29 31.59 16.91 -15.00
CA PHE A 29 31.16 17.76 -16.12
C PHE A 29 29.74 18.31 -15.96
N ASP A 30 28.80 17.59 -15.25
CA ASP A 30 27.47 18.14 -15.02
C ASP A 30 27.52 19.32 -14.05
N GLY A 31 28.31 19.21 -12.98
CA GLY A 31 28.57 20.33 -12.07
C GLY A 31 29.19 21.54 -12.76
N LEU A 32 30.22 21.35 -13.62
CA LEU A 32 30.83 22.42 -14.40
C LEU A 32 29.83 23.06 -15.37
N ALA A 33 29.15 22.26 -16.17
CA ALA A 33 28.18 22.73 -17.16
C ALA A 33 27.04 23.51 -16.49
N SER A 34 26.58 23.01 -15.35
CA SER A 34 25.53 23.69 -14.56
C SER A 34 26.02 25.01 -13.95
N MET A 35 27.30 25.11 -13.53
CA MET A 35 27.89 26.40 -13.12
C MET A 35 27.93 27.39 -14.27
N MET A 36 28.31 26.96 -15.48
CA MET A 36 28.33 27.81 -16.68
C MET A 36 26.92 28.27 -17.06
N ALA A 37 25.92 27.40 -16.99
CA ALA A 37 24.52 27.73 -17.22
C ALA A 37 24.00 28.73 -16.16
N ALA A 38 24.34 28.50 -14.89
CA ALA A 38 23.99 29.42 -13.81
C ALA A 38 24.64 30.79 -14.00
N LYS A 39 25.88 30.87 -14.48
CA LYS A 39 26.54 32.14 -14.81
C LYS A 39 25.79 32.94 -15.86
N LYS A 40 25.15 32.29 -16.80
CA LYS A 40 24.26 33.00 -17.77
C LYS A 40 22.96 33.47 -17.14
N LEU A 41 22.47 32.81 -16.11
CA LEU A 41 21.29 33.24 -15.33
C LEU A 41 21.63 34.37 -14.33
N TYR A 42 22.86 34.36 -13.81
CA TYR A 42 23.39 35.30 -12.82
C TYR A 42 24.70 35.91 -13.32
N PRO A 43 24.65 36.88 -14.27
CA PRO A 43 25.84 37.37 -14.95
C PRO A 43 26.90 38.01 -14.04
N GLU A 44 26.51 38.57 -12.89
CA GLU A 44 27.40 39.22 -11.92
C GLU A 44 28.01 38.23 -10.92
N ALA A 45 27.47 37.02 -10.79
CA ALA A 45 27.90 36.07 -9.77
C ALA A 45 29.30 35.49 -10.06
N TRP A 46 30.07 35.26 -8.99
CA TRP A 46 31.39 34.65 -9.09
C TRP A 46 31.28 33.12 -9.16
N MET A 47 31.96 32.51 -10.10
CA MET A 47 32.05 31.04 -10.15
C MET A 47 33.23 30.55 -9.29
N VAL A 48 32.95 29.68 -8.35
CA VAL A 48 33.92 29.21 -7.36
C VAL A 48 33.80 27.70 -7.16
N PHE A 49 34.87 26.97 -7.43
CA PHE A 49 34.91 25.55 -7.06
C PHE A 49 35.13 25.41 -5.54
N PRO A 50 34.35 24.53 -4.86
CA PRO A 50 34.45 24.35 -3.42
C PRO A 50 35.70 23.56 -3.00
N GLY A 51 36.35 22.85 -3.93
CA GLY A 51 37.54 22.03 -3.67
C GLY A 51 38.12 21.40 -4.94
N SER A 52 38.37 20.08 -4.91
CA SER A 52 38.94 19.32 -6.03
C SER A 52 37.93 19.10 -7.14
N GLN A 53 38.46 18.97 -8.35
CA GLN A 53 37.72 18.51 -9.53
C GLN A 53 38.09 17.08 -9.89
N GLU A 54 37.24 16.36 -10.59
CA GLU A 54 37.57 15.06 -11.16
C GLU A 54 38.74 15.14 -12.13
N GLN A 55 39.45 14.03 -12.29
CA GLN A 55 40.68 13.99 -13.12
C GLN A 55 40.38 14.33 -14.58
N ASN A 56 39.28 13.86 -15.12
CA ASN A 56 38.86 14.15 -16.52
C ASN A 56 38.58 15.64 -16.70
N LEU A 57 37.92 16.26 -15.73
CA LEU A 57 37.65 17.69 -15.77
C LEU A 57 38.96 18.51 -15.69
N ARG A 58 39.94 18.07 -14.90
CA ARG A 58 41.29 18.74 -14.87
C ARG A 58 42.01 18.61 -16.20
N ASN A 59 41.97 17.44 -16.84
CA ASN A 59 42.56 17.24 -18.15
C ASN A 59 41.90 18.11 -19.21
N PHE A 60 40.58 18.19 -19.17
CA PHE A 60 39.79 19.07 -20.05
C PHE A 60 40.22 20.54 -19.92
N PHE A 61 40.47 21.04 -18.72
CA PHE A 61 40.96 22.41 -18.50
C PHE A 61 42.36 22.64 -19.07
N LEU A 62 43.18 21.59 -19.18
CA LEU A 62 44.53 21.72 -19.79
C LEU A 62 44.49 21.79 -21.30
N GLU A 63 43.46 21.17 -21.92
CA GLU A 63 43.39 21.00 -23.39
C GLU A 63 42.37 21.91 -24.07
N SER A 64 41.41 22.50 -23.33
CA SER A 64 40.31 23.26 -23.91
C SER A 64 40.45 24.78 -23.71
N THR A 65 39.81 25.51 -24.65
CA THR A 65 39.71 26.97 -24.66
C THR A 65 38.67 27.56 -23.65
N VAL A 66 38.16 26.76 -22.71
CA VAL A 66 37.22 27.22 -21.64
C VAL A 66 37.83 28.27 -20.70
N TYR A 67 39.07 28.72 -20.98
CA TYR A 67 39.69 29.89 -20.35
C TYR A 67 38.86 31.18 -20.39
N MET A 68 37.75 31.23 -21.10
CA MET A 68 36.88 32.38 -21.19
C MET A 68 36.02 32.64 -19.96
N TYR A 69 35.91 31.67 -19.00
CA TYR A 69 35.23 31.86 -17.73
C TYR A 69 36.22 32.09 -16.61
N ASN A 70 36.06 33.21 -15.90
CA ASN A 70 36.88 33.57 -14.75
C ASN A 70 36.41 32.81 -13.51
N PHE A 71 37.13 31.76 -13.13
CA PHE A 71 36.92 31.07 -11.86
C PHE A 71 37.73 31.74 -10.74
N THR A 72 37.06 32.06 -9.66
CA THR A 72 37.69 32.63 -8.46
C THR A 72 38.13 31.51 -7.53
N LYS A 73 39.36 31.62 -6.98
CA LYS A 73 39.81 30.62 -6.00
C LYS A 73 39.07 30.81 -4.68
N ILE A 74 38.59 29.75 -4.06
CA ILE A 74 37.83 29.80 -2.80
C ILE A 74 38.52 30.58 -1.67
N LYS A 75 39.86 30.57 -1.64
CA LYS A 75 40.64 31.34 -0.68
C LYS A 75 40.55 32.88 -0.86
N GLN A 76 40.10 33.34 -2.04
CA GLN A 76 39.96 34.74 -2.38
C GLN A 76 38.53 35.24 -2.18
N VAL A 77 37.61 34.39 -1.80
CA VAL A 77 36.18 34.74 -1.59
C VAL A 77 35.98 35.18 -0.15
N PRO A 78 35.57 36.41 0.10
CA PRO A 78 35.20 36.87 1.45
C PRO A 78 33.82 36.29 1.80
N LEU A 79 33.77 35.20 2.56
CA LEU A 79 32.55 34.46 2.88
C LEU A 79 31.48 35.33 3.58
N GLU A 80 31.94 36.30 4.37
CA GLU A 80 31.08 37.24 5.11
C GLU A 80 30.30 38.20 4.20
N ARG A 81 30.73 38.36 2.97
CA ARG A 81 30.13 39.32 1.99
C ARG A 81 29.23 38.66 0.96
N ILE A 82 28.99 37.36 1.07
CA ILE A 82 28.13 36.61 0.14
C ILE A 82 26.68 36.89 0.50
N ASP A 83 25.92 37.62 -0.32
CA ASP A 83 24.50 37.84 -0.11
C ASP A 83 23.66 36.76 -0.74
N ARG A 84 24.13 36.16 -1.84
CA ARG A 84 23.45 35.08 -2.52
C ARG A 84 24.42 33.94 -2.87
N LEU A 85 24.05 32.71 -2.44
CA LEU A 85 24.76 31.50 -2.77
C LEU A 85 23.91 30.66 -3.74
N ILE A 86 24.43 30.42 -4.93
CA ILE A 86 23.76 29.62 -5.98
C ILE A 86 24.44 28.25 -5.99
N LEU A 87 23.72 27.24 -5.57
CA LEU A 87 24.15 25.84 -5.54
C LEU A 87 23.63 25.12 -6.78
N VAL A 88 24.53 24.50 -7.53
CA VAL A 88 24.18 23.68 -8.69
C VAL A 88 24.70 22.28 -8.49
N ASP A 89 23.90 21.29 -8.86
CA ASP A 89 24.21 19.87 -8.82
C ASP A 89 24.57 19.32 -7.43
N THR A 90 24.10 20.00 -6.41
CA THR A 90 24.18 19.53 -5.03
C THR A 90 23.32 20.37 -4.11
N ARG A 91 22.85 19.72 -3.02
CA ARG A 91 22.18 20.38 -1.89
C ARG A 91 22.62 19.80 -0.52
N GLN A 92 23.74 19.09 -0.51
CA GLN A 92 24.25 18.48 0.71
C GLN A 92 25.36 19.37 1.33
N PRO A 93 25.24 19.73 2.62
CA PRO A 93 26.24 20.59 3.30
C PRO A 93 27.68 20.04 3.22
N ASP A 94 27.84 18.74 3.37
CA ASP A 94 29.17 18.10 3.38
C ASP A 94 29.87 18.14 2.01
N ARG A 95 29.12 18.41 0.93
CA ARG A 95 29.64 18.43 -0.43
C ARG A 95 30.05 19.83 -0.94
N ILE A 96 29.74 20.91 -0.24
CA ILE A 96 30.04 22.29 -0.68
C ILE A 96 31.28 22.92 0.00
N GLY A 97 32.06 22.11 0.71
CA GLY A 97 33.30 22.57 1.37
C GLY A 97 33.07 23.75 2.31
N ARG A 98 33.95 24.79 2.23
CA ARG A 98 33.88 25.96 3.11
C ARG A 98 32.58 26.79 3.03
N PHE A 99 31.78 26.62 2.00
CA PHE A 99 30.50 27.32 1.91
C PHE A 99 29.47 26.79 2.92
N ALA A 100 29.69 25.62 3.51
CA ALA A 100 28.88 25.12 4.62
C ALA A 100 28.96 26.01 5.88
N GLU A 101 30.07 26.74 6.06
CA GLU A 101 30.30 27.61 7.23
C GLU A 101 29.32 28.81 7.29
N ILE A 102 28.69 29.17 6.19
CA ILE A 102 27.82 30.37 6.09
C ILE A 102 26.33 30.06 5.91
N LEU A 103 25.94 28.79 5.89
CA LEU A 103 24.54 28.38 5.61
C LEU A 103 23.54 28.95 6.61
N ASP A 104 23.92 29.06 7.87
CA ASP A 104 23.06 29.56 8.94
C ASP A 104 23.10 31.10 9.11
N ARG A 105 23.79 31.81 8.22
CA ARG A 105 23.92 33.26 8.31
C ARG A 105 22.59 33.97 8.00
N PRO A 106 22.08 34.84 8.90
CA PRO A 106 20.86 35.59 8.67
C PRO A 106 20.99 36.51 7.42
N GLY A 107 20.01 36.45 6.54
CA GLY A 107 19.95 37.27 5.33
C GLY A 107 20.68 36.68 4.11
N LEU A 108 21.30 35.49 4.23
CA LEU A 108 21.85 34.81 3.06
C LEU A 108 20.71 34.25 2.21
N GLU A 109 20.66 34.62 0.94
CA GLU A 109 19.79 34.00 -0.04
C GLU A 109 20.45 32.73 -0.64
N ILE A 110 19.74 31.61 -0.65
CA ILE A 110 20.27 30.36 -1.21
C ILE A 110 19.36 29.92 -2.35
N HIS A 111 19.93 29.82 -3.57
CA HIS A 111 19.25 29.29 -4.75
C HIS A 111 19.83 27.93 -5.10
N ILE A 112 18.95 26.94 -5.30
CA ILE A 112 19.34 25.53 -5.50
C ILE A 112 18.80 25.03 -6.82
N TYR A 113 19.67 24.40 -7.61
CA TYR A 113 19.35 23.68 -8.84
C TYR A 113 19.95 22.29 -8.75
N ASP A 114 19.14 21.25 -8.62
CA ASP A 114 19.63 19.91 -8.31
C ASP A 114 18.68 18.82 -8.82
N HIS A 115 19.23 17.67 -9.27
CA HIS A 115 18.47 16.53 -9.75
C HIS A 115 18.51 15.33 -8.79
N HIS A 116 19.33 15.37 -7.76
CA HIS A 116 19.50 14.28 -6.82
C HIS A 116 18.24 13.99 -5.99
N PRO A 117 18.03 12.75 -5.51
CA PRO A 117 16.95 12.42 -4.58
C PRO A 117 17.06 13.19 -3.26
N SER A 118 15.93 13.47 -2.61
CA SER A 118 15.90 14.17 -1.30
C SER A 118 16.51 13.34 -0.20
N ALA A 119 17.34 13.99 0.65
CA ALA A 119 17.92 13.44 1.86
C ALA A 119 17.50 14.27 3.10
N GLU A 120 17.60 13.68 4.31
CA GLU A 120 17.15 14.33 5.55
C GLU A 120 17.90 15.63 5.88
N ASN A 121 19.18 15.71 5.49
CA ASN A 121 20.08 16.84 5.80
C ASN A 121 20.25 17.81 4.63
N ASP A 122 19.33 17.82 3.66
CA ASP A 122 19.43 18.73 2.52
C ASP A 122 19.30 20.20 2.93
N ILE A 123 20.15 21.04 2.32
CA ILE A 123 20.11 22.51 2.44
C ILE A 123 18.76 23.00 1.93
N LYS A 124 18.14 23.93 2.67
CA LYS A 124 16.92 24.61 2.25
C LYS A 124 17.24 25.96 1.62
N GLY A 125 16.74 26.17 0.42
CA GLY A 125 16.95 27.38 -0.35
C GLY A 125 15.75 28.34 -0.31
N THR A 126 16.01 29.60 -0.57
CA THR A 126 14.97 30.61 -0.85
C THR A 126 14.33 30.39 -2.22
N LEU A 127 15.10 29.79 -3.15
CA LEU A 127 14.64 29.29 -4.43
C LEU A 127 15.15 27.86 -4.61
N GLU A 128 14.25 26.90 -4.82
CA GLU A 128 14.62 25.52 -5.07
C GLU A 128 14.00 25.04 -6.38
N ILE A 129 14.83 24.67 -7.35
CA ILE A 129 14.42 23.99 -8.57
C ILE A 129 15.04 22.62 -8.57
N VAL A 130 14.28 21.63 -8.10
CA VAL A 130 14.71 20.24 -7.99
C VAL A 130 13.78 19.36 -8.81
N ARG A 131 14.33 18.58 -9.74
CA ARG A 131 13.57 17.71 -10.62
C ARG A 131 14.25 16.34 -10.76
N PRO A 132 13.49 15.25 -10.83
CA PRO A 132 14.03 13.91 -11.04
C PRO A 132 14.34 13.66 -12.53
N VAL A 133 15.38 14.31 -13.05
CA VAL A 133 15.92 14.19 -14.41
C VAL A 133 17.30 13.53 -14.36
N GLY A 134 17.86 13.15 -15.51
CA GLY A 134 19.12 12.44 -15.58
C GLY A 134 20.34 13.29 -15.22
N ALA A 135 20.29 14.61 -15.39
CA ALA A 135 21.36 15.55 -15.10
C ALA A 135 20.80 16.90 -14.64
N THR A 136 21.51 17.63 -13.79
CA THR A 136 21.16 19.01 -13.41
C THR A 136 21.17 19.94 -14.63
N MET A 137 22.11 19.70 -15.55
CA MET A 137 22.20 20.46 -16.78
C MET A 137 20.97 20.36 -17.68
N THR A 138 20.21 19.28 -17.59
CA THR A 138 18.94 19.11 -18.31
C THR A 138 17.93 20.21 -17.93
N MET A 139 17.69 20.43 -16.64
CA MET A 139 16.78 21.48 -16.20
C MET A 139 17.36 22.88 -16.45
N MET A 140 18.68 23.05 -16.29
CA MET A 140 19.33 24.31 -16.60
C MET A 140 19.19 24.68 -18.09
N THR A 141 19.31 23.72 -18.99
CA THR A 141 19.08 23.90 -20.43
C THR A 141 17.65 24.37 -20.71
N GLN A 142 16.65 23.82 -20.03
CA GLN A 142 15.25 24.23 -20.18
C GLN A 142 15.07 25.70 -19.73
N LEU A 143 15.67 26.09 -18.60
CA LEU A 143 15.61 27.47 -18.10
C LEU A 143 16.27 28.47 -19.06
N LEU A 144 17.43 28.10 -19.64
CA LEU A 144 18.10 28.93 -20.65
C LEU A 144 17.23 29.10 -21.90
N LYS A 145 16.61 28.03 -22.37
CA LYS A 145 15.70 28.02 -23.52
C LYS A 145 14.46 28.86 -23.26
N GLU A 146 13.81 28.71 -22.12
CA GLU A 146 12.63 29.50 -21.73
C GLU A 146 12.93 31.03 -21.68
N LYS A 147 14.09 31.36 -21.13
CA LYS A 147 14.55 32.77 -21.06
C LYS A 147 15.19 33.26 -22.34
N LYS A 148 15.26 32.45 -23.39
CA LYS A 148 15.85 32.75 -24.69
C LYS A 148 17.28 33.27 -24.60
N ILE A 149 18.07 32.74 -23.69
CA ILE A 149 19.47 33.12 -23.51
C ILE A 149 20.31 32.45 -24.60
N PRO A 150 21.07 33.18 -25.41
CA PRO A 150 21.85 32.63 -26.51
C PRO A 150 23.04 31.83 -25.98
N LEU A 151 23.34 30.72 -26.66
CA LEU A 151 24.48 29.84 -26.38
C LEU A 151 25.44 29.88 -27.56
N THR A 152 26.75 29.89 -27.28
CA THR A 152 27.76 29.61 -28.28
C THR A 152 27.89 28.13 -28.52
N SER A 153 28.50 27.68 -29.63
CA SER A 153 28.73 26.27 -29.92
C SER A 153 29.58 25.58 -28.84
N ASP A 154 30.58 26.26 -28.30
CA ASP A 154 31.46 25.72 -27.26
C ASP A 154 30.71 25.56 -25.95
N GLU A 155 29.90 26.55 -25.56
CA GLU A 155 29.04 26.45 -24.37
C GLU A 155 28.02 25.30 -24.51
N ALA A 156 27.35 25.21 -25.65
CA ALA A 156 26.42 24.12 -25.94
C ALA A 156 27.11 22.75 -25.90
N THR A 157 28.39 22.65 -26.33
CA THR A 157 29.15 21.42 -26.27
C THR A 157 29.46 21.01 -24.84
N VAL A 158 29.95 21.93 -24.00
CA VAL A 158 30.21 21.63 -22.58
C VAL A 158 28.92 21.30 -21.81
N MET A 159 27.82 22.02 -22.08
CA MET A 159 26.52 21.75 -21.50
C MET A 159 25.99 20.37 -21.91
N ALA A 160 26.14 19.99 -23.16
CA ALA A 160 25.79 18.65 -23.64
C ALA A 160 26.68 17.58 -23.02
N LEU A 161 27.97 17.83 -22.83
CA LEU A 161 28.91 16.89 -22.19
C LEU A 161 28.46 16.55 -20.75
N GLY A 162 27.97 17.53 -19.95
CA GLY A 162 27.40 17.29 -18.64
C GLY A 162 26.21 16.30 -18.69
N ILE A 163 25.26 16.52 -19.62
CA ILE A 163 24.11 15.60 -19.78
C ILE A 163 24.59 14.20 -20.18
N TYR A 164 25.54 14.10 -21.12
CA TYR A 164 26.05 12.83 -21.59
C TYR A 164 26.79 12.04 -20.50
N GLU A 165 27.58 12.71 -19.64
CA GLU A 165 28.29 12.06 -18.55
C GLU A 165 27.33 11.48 -17.52
N ASP A 166 26.40 12.27 -17.01
CA ASP A 166 25.51 11.91 -15.91
C ASP A 166 24.41 10.93 -16.31
N THR A 167 24.07 10.90 -17.59
CA THR A 167 23.17 9.91 -18.19
C THR A 167 23.90 8.67 -18.72
N GLY A 168 25.23 8.62 -18.62
CA GLY A 168 26.05 7.56 -19.21
C GLY A 168 25.78 7.43 -20.71
N SER A 169 25.84 8.53 -21.45
CA SER A 169 25.44 8.60 -22.87
C SER A 169 24.02 8.09 -23.11
N PHE A 170 23.08 8.48 -22.21
CA PHE A 170 21.65 8.11 -22.19
C PHE A 170 21.36 6.63 -21.94
N THR A 171 22.30 5.89 -21.36
CA THR A 171 22.16 4.45 -21.08
C THR A 171 21.83 4.16 -19.61
N PHE A 172 21.93 5.13 -18.70
CA PHE A 172 21.61 4.94 -17.29
C PHE A 172 20.11 4.93 -17.05
N ALA A 173 19.70 4.22 -15.99
CA ALA A 173 18.30 4.10 -15.60
C ALA A 173 17.66 5.42 -15.09
N SER A 174 18.47 6.39 -14.72
CA SER A 174 18.08 7.75 -14.36
C SER A 174 17.68 8.63 -15.55
N THR A 175 18.04 8.24 -16.77
CA THR A 175 17.77 9.01 -18.01
C THR A 175 16.27 9.16 -18.24
N THR A 176 15.85 10.38 -18.53
CA THR A 176 14.47 10.75 -18.81
C THR A 176 14.29 11.25 -20.24
N ASN A 177 13.06 11.40 -20.70
CA ASN A 177 12.76 12.03 -21.98
C ASN A 177 13.20 13.52 -22.02
N GLU A 178 13.28 14.18 -20.88
CA GLU A 178 13.71 15.58 -20.77
C GLU A 178 15.21 15.72 -21.09
N ASP A 179 16.02 14.73 -20.73
CA ASP A 179 17.46 14.72 -21.05
C ASP A 179 17.71 14.66 -22.57
N PHE A 180 16.94 13.81 -23.27
CA PHE A 180 16.99 13.77 -24.73
C PHE A 180 16.55 15.07 -25.38
N LEU A 181 15.51 15.73 -24.88
CA LEU A 181 15.01 17.01 -25.38
C LEU A 181 16.01 18.14 -25.13
N ALA A 182 16.66 18.15 -23.97
CA ALA A 182 17.71 19.10 -23.64
C ALA A 182 18.93 18.91 -24.53
N ALA A 183 19.39 17.69 -24.71
CA ALA A 183 20.51 17.37 -25.60
C ALA A 183 20.21 17.73 -27.08
N ALA A 184 18.99 17.45 -27.55
CA ALA A 184 18.55 17.85 -28.89
C ALA A 184 18.56 19.37 -29.09
N TYR A 185 18.15 20.12 -28.06
CA TYR A 185 18.23 21.59 -28.09
C TYR A 185 19.69 22.07 -28.13
N LEU A 186 20.57 21.52 -27.29
CA LEU A 186 22.00 21.88 -27.28
C LEU A 186 22.68 21.54 -28.61
N LEU A 187 22.32 20.41 -29.22
CA LEU A 187 22.80 20.04 -30.57
C LEU A 187 22.33 21.07 -31.60
N GLN A 188 21.09 21.56 -31.50
CA GLN A 188 20.58 22.64 -32.37
C GLN A 188 21.33 23.96 -32.17
N GLN A 189 21.86 24.20 -30.96
CA GLN A 189 22.71 25.36 -30.64
C GLN A 189 24.18 25.16 -31.11
N GLY A 190 24.49 24.00 -31.73
CA GLY A 190 25.81 23.76 -32.35
C GLY A 190 26.74 22.92 -31.47
N ALA A 191 26.25 22.15 -30.51
CA ALA A 191 27.09 21.24 -29.73
C ALA A 191 27.80 20.21 -30.62
N ASN A 192 29.09 19.98 -30.37
CA ASN A 192 29.95 19.08 -31.15
C ASN A 192 29.98 17.68 -30.50
N LEU A 193 29.22 16.74 -31.08
CA LEU A 193 29.17 15.37 -30.59
C LEU A 193 30.50 14.58 -30.73
N ASN A 194 31.34 14.89 -31.71
CA ASN A 194 32.62 14.23 -31.86
C ASN A 194 33.53 14.58 -30.67
N LEU A 195 33.60 15.87 -30.33
CA LEU A 195 34.35 16.32 -29.16
C LEU A 195 33.84 15.70 -27.86
N ILE A 196 32.51 15.59 -27.71
CA ILE A 196 31.90 14.92 -26.56
C ILE A 196 32.29 13.45 -26.48
N SER A 197 32.24 12.74 -27.62
CA SER A 197 32.65 11.34 -27.71
C SER A 197 34.14 11.17 -27.37
N ASP A 198 35.01 12.01 -27.88
CA ASP A 198 36.46 11.95 -27.62
C ASP A 198 36.76 12.19 -26.13
N LEU A 199 36.09 13.15 -25.52
CA LEU A 199 36.26 13.46 -24.07
C LEU A 199 35.70 12.39 -23.13
N LEU A 200 34.65 11.69 -23.55
CA LEU A 200 34.05 10.59 -22.77
C LEU A 200 34.77 9.26 -23.03
N THR A 201 35.45 9.10 -24.17
CA THR A 201 36.19 7.90 -24.49
C THR A 201 37.53 7.91 -23.75
N ARG A 202 37.61 7.12 -22.69
CA ARG A 202 38.85 7.01 -21.89
C ARG A 202 39.84 6.12 -22.60
N GLU A 203 40.97 6.66 -23.04
CA GLU A 203 42.12 5.86 -23.38
C GLU A 203 42.74 5.25 -22.10
N LEU A 204 43.00 3.92 -22.14
CA LEU A 204 43.62 3.25 -21.01
C LEU A 204 45.11 3.58 -20.98
N THR A 205 45.66 3.85 -19.77
CA THR A 205 47.13 3.99 -19.62
C THR A 205 47.83 2.65 -19.80
N VAL A 206 49.14 2.68 -19.99
CA VAL A 206 49.95 1.47 -20.12
C VAL A 206 49.80 0.54 -18.91
N GLU A 207 49.76 1.14 -17.70
CA GLU A 207 49.58 0.40 -16.45
C GLU A 207 48.16 -0.20 -16.36
N GLN A 208 47.13 0.53 -16.80
CA GLN A 208 45.76 0.03 -16.86
C GLN A 208 45.63 -1.12 -17.88
N VAL A 209 46.26 -1.03 -19.07
CA VAL A 209 46.29 -2.11 -20.06
C VAL A 209 47.01 -3.34 -19.49
N SER A 210 48.16 -3.13 -18.83
CA SER A 210 48.91 -4.23 -18.20
C SER A 210 48.06 -4.94 -17.12
N LEU A 211 47.40 -4.20 -16.26
CA LEU A 211 46.53 -4.78 -15.22
C LEU A 211 45.32 -5.50 -15.83
N LEU A 212 44.68 -4.92 -16.86
CA LEU A 212 43.56 -5.56 -17.57
C LEU A 212 43.98 -6.90 -18.18
N ASN A 213 45.17 -6.96 -18.82
CA ASN A 213 45.68 -8.21 -19.35
C ASN A 213 45.92 -9.28 -18.28
N GLN A 214 46.48 -8.91 -17.11
CA GLN A 214 46.61 -9.81 -15.99
C GLN A 214 45.27 -10.34 -15.49
N LEU A 215 44.25 -9.48 -15.42
CA LEU A 215 42.88 -9.88 -15.01
C LEU A 215 42.30 -10.89 -16.02
N LEU A 216 42.47 -10.64 -17.32
CA LEU A 216 41.98 -11.53 -18.38
C LEU A 216 42.67 -12.90 -18.34
N GLU A 217 44.02 -12.93 -18.19
CA GLU A 217 44.80 -14.16 -18.12
C GLU A 217 44.51 -14.98 -16.85
N SER A 218 44.27 -14.33 -15.71
CA SER A 218 44.01 -14.99 -14.43
C SER A 218 42.55 -15.39 -14.23
N ALA A 219 41.63 -14.99 -15.11
CA ALA A 219 40.22 -15.21 -14.99
C ALA A 219 39.85 -16.69 -14.85
N THR A 220 39.30 -17.07 -13.72
CA THR A 220 38.84 -18.43 -13.43
C THR A 220 37.31 -18.47 -13.31
N ARG A 221 36.70 -19.36 -14.10
CA ARG A 221 35.23 -19.56 -14.04
C ARG A 221 34.90 -20.61 -12.98
N GLN A 222 34.18 -20.26 -11.98
CA GLN A 222 33.72 -21.15 -10.89
C GLN A 222 32.20 -21.30 -10.92
N ARG A 223 31.71 -22.51 -10.75
CA ARG A 223 30.28 -22.78 -10.66
C ARG A 223 29.88 -23.01 -9.20
N ILE A 224 29.24 -21.99 -8.59
CA ILE A 224 28.83 -22.03 -7.20
C ILE A 224 27.29 -22.03 -7.13
N ASN A 225 26.72 -23.08 -6.52
CA ASN A 225 25.26 -23.29 -6.43
C ASN A 225 24.55 -23.13 -7.81
N ASN A 226 25.18 -23.68 -8.85
CA ASN A 226 24.73 -23.64 -10.25
C ASN A 226 24.78 -22.25 -10.92
N VAL A 227 25.38 -21.26 -10.28
CA VAL A 227 25.62 -19.94 -10.85
C VAL A 227 27.09 -19.80 -11.25
N GLU A 228 27.36 -19.34 -12.46
CA GLU A 228 28.73 -19.10 -12.92
C GLU A 228 29.20 -17.73 -12.37
N VAL A 229 30.35 -17.76 -11.71
CA VAL A 229 31.05 -16.59 -11.18
C VAL A 229 32.46 -16.59 -11.73
N VAL A 230 32.92 -15.47 -12.24
CA VAL A 230 34.29 -15.28 -12.66
C VAL A 230 35.08 -14.53 -11.60
N ILE A 231 36.24 -15.06 -11.25
CA ILE A 231 37.18 -14.40 -10.33
C ILE A 231 38.48 -14.14 -11.09
N ALA A 232 38.89 -12.88 -11.14
CA ALA A 232 40.09 -12.43 -11.81
C ALA A 232 41.07 -11.77 -10.81
N LYS A 233 42.36 -11.94 -11.03
CA LYS A 233 43.41 -11.46 -10.12
C LYS A 233 44.49 -10.70 -10.85
N GLY A 234 44.97 -9.59 -10.26
CA GLY A 234 46.10 -8.83 -10.77
C GLY A 234 46.98 -8.36 -9.62
N SER A 235 48.23 -7.98 -9.97
CA SER A 235 49.15 -7.42 -8.98
C SER A 235 50.03 -6.37 -9.65
N THR A 236 50.15 -5.23 -9.01
CA THR A 236 51.05 -4.14 -9.44
C THR A 236 51.70 -3.51 -8.23
N ASP A 237 52.89 -2.97 -8.39
CA ASP A 237 53.64 -2.32 -7.32
C ASP A 237 53.23 -0.82 -7.15
N THR A 238 52.50 -0.27 -8.09
CA THR A 238 51.95 1.09 -8.08
C THR A 238 50.45 1.11 -8.03
N TYR A 239 49.86 2.14 -7.53
CA TYR A 239 48.41 2.35 -7.55
C TYR A 239 47.95 2.66 -8.99
N VAL A 240 47.01 1.86 -9.50
CA VAL A 240 46.36 2.05 -10.79
C VAL A 240 44.93 2.59 -10.53
N GLY A 241 44.71 3.83 -10.97
CA GLY A 241 43.41 4.49 -10.83
C GLY A 241 42.33 3.84 -11.72
N ASP A 242 41.08 4.17 -11.43
CA ASP A 242 39.90 3.73 -12.22
C ASP A 242 39.75 2.20 -12.40
N PHE A 243 40.14 1.45 -11.39
CA PHE A 243 40.09 -0.02 -11.40
C PHE A 243 38.67 -0.54 -11.71
N ALA A 244 37.62 0.16 -11.24
CA ALA A 244 36.22 -0.17 -11.52
C ALA A 244 35.87 -0.10 -13.03
N VAL A 245 36.55 0.80 -13.79
CA VAL A 245 36.36 0.93 -15.24
C VAL A 245 36.98 -0.27 -15.94
N LEU A 246 38.18 -0.72 -15.52
CA LEU A 246 38.83 -1.92 -16.07
C LEU A 246 37.96 -3.17 -15.87
N VAL A 247 37.37 -3.33 -14.67
CA VAL A 247 36.48 -4.44 -14.35
C VAL A 247 35.21 -4.41 -15.21
N HIS A 248 34.65 -3.22 -15.45
CA HIS A 248 33.50 -3.06 -16.34
C HIS A 248 33.88 -3.44 -17.79
N LYS A 249 35.02 -2.95 -18.30
CA LYS A 249 35.50 -3.24 -19.65
C LYS A 249 35.78 -4.72 -19.86
N MET A 250 36.37 -5.40 -18.86
CA MET A 250 36.57 -6.85 -18.89
C MET A 250 35.23 -7.60 -18.95
N MET A 251 34.24 -7.16 -18.18
CA MET A 251 32.91 -7.77 -18.14
C MET A 251 32.21 -7.67 -19.51
N GLU A 252 32.40 -6.56 -20.23
CA GLU A 252 31.84 -6.36 -21.56
C GLU A 252 32.58 -7.21 -22.61
N MET A 253 33.93 -7.19 -22.62
CA MET A 253 34.78 -7.92 -23.57
C MET A 253 34.51 -9.43 -23.51
N GLU A 254 34.40 -10.00 -22.32
CA GLU A 254 34.18 -11.42 -22.09
C GLU A 254 32.71 -11.80 -21.96
N ASN A 255 31.79 -10.86 -22.12
CA ASN A 255 30.33 -11.04 -21.94
C ASN A 255 29.98 -11.79 -20.66
N LEU A 256 30.50 -11.34 -19.50
CA LEU A 256 30.33 -12.00 -18.21
C LEU A 256 29.03 -11.56 -17.51
N ASN A 257 28.42 -12.48 -16.79
CA ASN A 257 27.25 -12.18 -15.98
C ASN A 257 27.59 -11.80 -14.53
N CYS A 258 28.74 -12.30 -14.02
CA CYS A 258 29.23 -11.95 -12.69
C CYS A 258 30.75 -12.02 -12.66
N LEU A 259 31.38 -10.95 -12.18
CA LEU A 259 32.83 -10.82 -12.09
C LEU A 259 33.22 -10.23 -10.72
N PHE A 260 34.16 -10.86 -10.08
CA PHE A 260 34.92 -10.35 -8.93
C PHE A 260 36.37 -10.18 -9.35
N ALA A 261 36.86 -8.97 -9.41
CA ALA A 261 38.27 -8.66 -9.74
C ALA A 261 39.00 -8.25 -8.46
N LEU A 262 40.11 -8.88 -8.17
CA LEU A 262 40.99 -8.64 -7.03
C LEU A 262 42.33 -8.12 -7.56
N ALA A 263 42.72 -6.91 -7.17
CA ALA A 263 44.00 -6.36 -7.56
C ALA A 263 44.82 -5.97 -6.33
N ARG A 264 46.01 -6.54 -6.14
CA ARG A 264 46.96 -6.01 -5.19
C ARG A 264 47.66 -4.80 -5.84
N MET A 265 47.53 -3.67 -5.23
CA MET A 265 48.19 -2.40 -5.62
C MET A 265 48.87 -1.85 -4.36
N GLU A 266 50.22 -1.67 -4.46
CA GLU A 266 51.05 -1.34 -3.33
C GLU A 266 50.86 -2.38 -2.18
N ASP A 267 50.44 -1.95 -1.00
CA ASP A 267 50.24 -2.74 0.22
C ASP A 267 48.74 -3.13 0.47
N ARG A 268 47.87 -2.89 -0.52
CA ARG A 268 46.41 -3.09 -0.35
C ARG A 268 45.84 -3.96 -1.45
N ILE A 269 44.74 -4.62 -1.15
CA ILE A 269 43.95 -5.37 -2.12
C ILE A 269 42.65 -4.61 -2.39
N TYR A 270 42.48 -4.25 -3.65
CA TYR A 270 41.25 -3.64 -4.14
C TYR A 270 40.38 -4.73 -4.73
N VAL A 271 39.15 -4.83 -4.25
CA VAL A 271 38.16 -5.78 -4.75
C VAL A 271 37.05 -4.98 -5.41
N VAL A 272 36.82 -5.24 -6.68
CA VAL A 272 35.68 -4.65 -7.42
C VAL A 272 34.83 -5.79 -7.94
N ALA A 273 33.53 -5.70 -7.71
CA ALA A 273 32.59 -6.72 -8.14
C ALA A 273 31.45 -6.10 -8.97
N ARG A 274 31.06 -6.84 -10.00
CA ARG A 274 29.95 -6.52 -10.90
C ARG A 274 29.08 -7.75 -11.10
N SER A 275 27.77 -7.58 -11.07
CA SER A 275 26.80 -8.66 -11.33
C SER A 275 25.67 -8.16 -12.19
N ARG A 276 25.30 -8.92 -13.24
CA ARG A 276 24.08 -8.72 -14.05
C ARG A 276 22.95 -9.63 -13.59
N ILE A 277 23.23 -10.53 -12.62
CA ILE A 277 22.29 -11.54 -12.15
C ILE A 277 21.85 -11.24 -10.70
N ARG A 278 20.59 -11.51 -10.42
CA ARG A 278 19.98 -11.20 -9.10
C ARG A 278 20.38 -12.19 -8.01
N GLU A 279 20.84 -13.37 -8.40
CA GLU A 279 21.27 -14.43 -7.49
C GLU A 279 22.50 -14.03 -6.70
N ILE A 280 23.23 -13.00 -7.16
CA ILE A 280 24.44 -12.49 -6.52
C ILE A 280 24.29 -11.00 -6.24
N ASN A 281 24.08 -10.66 -4.98
CA ASN A 281 24.14 -9.29 -4.48
C ASN A 281 25.58 -8.95 -4.09
N VAL A 282 26.32 -8.31 -5.02
CA VAL A 282 27.73 -7.98 -4.78
C VAL A 282 27.94 -6.96 -3.66
N GLY A 283 26.95 -6.08 -3.41
CA GLY A 283 26.98 -5.13 -2.31
C GLY A 283 27.00 -5.83 -0.95
N GLU A 284 26.09 -6.77 -0.72
CA GLU A 284 26.08 -7.57 0.52
C GLU A 284 27.33 -8.43 0.71
N ILE A 285 27.90 -8.95 -0.39
CA ILE A 285 29.13 -9.74 -0.32
C ILE A 285 30.30 -8.85 0.12
N LEU A 286 30.47 -7.69 -0.53
CA LEU A 286 31.63 -6.84 -0.26
C LEU A 286 31.49 -6.03 1.06
N LEU A 287 30.31 -5.90 1.65
CA LEU A 287 30.15 -5.42 3.02
C LEU A 287 30.96 -6.26 4.03
N SER A 288 31.09 -7.59 3.81
CA SER A 288 31.89 -8.46 4.67
C SER A 288 33.40 -8.22 4.58
N PHE A 289 33.84 -7.46 3.58
CA PHE A 289 35.24 -7.03 3.38
C PHE A 289 35.47 -5.54 3.75
N GLY A 290 34.51 -4.93 4.48
CA GLY A 290 34.58 -3.51 4.84
C GLY A 290 34.33 -2.55 3.69
N GLY A 291 33.75 -3.06 2.59
CA GLY A 291 33.38 -2.30 1.41
C GLY A 291 31.91 -1.92 1.38
N GLY A 292 31.42 -1.52 0.21
CA GLY A 292 30.03 -1.14 0.01
C GLY A 292 29.66 -1.01 -1.46
N GLY A 293 28.41 -0.71 -1.72
CA GLY A 293 27.88 -0.52 -3.06
C GLY A 293 26.45 -1.04 -3.19
N HIS A 294 26.01 -1.20 -4.43
CA HIS A 294 24.69 -1.68 -4.79
C HIS A 294 24.69 -3.18 -5.12
N ALA A 295 23.52 -3.77 -5.28
CA ALA A 295 23.37 -5.20 -5.61
C ALA A 295 24.14 -5.62 -6.88
N PHE A 296 24.34 -4.71 -7.83
CA PHE A 296 24.96 -4.97 -9.13
C PHE A 296 26.39 -4.45 -9.27
N ALA A 297 26.84 -3.59 -8.36
CA ALA A 297 28.16 -2.96 -8.40
C ALA A 297 28.63 -2.61 -7.00
N ALA A 298 29.80 -3.12 -6.59
CA ALA A 298 30.36 -2.85 -5.29
C ALA A 298 31.88 -2.88 -5.31
N SER A 299 32.50 -2.25 -4.30
CA SER A 299 33.95 -2.27 -4.11
C SER A 299 34.33 -2.39 -2.64
N ALA A 300 35.53 -2.92 -2.39
CA ALA A 300 36.11 -3.01 -1.06
C ALA A 300 37.63 -2.79 -1.16
N THR A 301 38.23 -2.28 -0.10
CA THR A 301 39.69 -2.19 0.05
C THR A 301 40.11 -2.96 1.30
N VAL A 302 40.90 -4.00 1.11
CA VAL A 302 41.36 -4.89 2.16
C VAL A 302 42.81 -4.62 2.46
N LYS A 303 43.15 -4.50 3.75
CA LYS A 303 44.53 -4.32 4.26
C LYS A 303 44.94 -5.57 5.02
N ASP A 304 46.26 -5.76 5.16
CA ASP A 304 46.85 -6.79 6.01
C ASP A 304 46.47 -8.25 5.67
N GLN A 305 46.08 -8.50 4.41
CA GLN A 305 45.76 -9.83 3.86
C GLN A 305 46.47 -10.06 2.53
N THR A 306 46.64 -11.32 2.15
CA THR A 306 47.18 -11.72 0.85
C THR A 306 46.04 -11.94 -0.15
N LEU A 307 46.35 -11.83 -1.47
CA LEU A 307 45.33 -12.10 -2.53
C LEU A 307 44.67 -13.47 -2.38
N VAL A 308 45.42 -14.50 -1.95
CA VAL A 308 44.89 -15.84 -1.73
C VAL A 308 43.89 -15.88 -0.56
N GLN A 309 44.21 -15.22 0.53
CA GLN A 309 43.31 -15.14 1.70
C GLN A 309 41.99 -14.42 1.37
N VAL A 310 42.06 -13.31 0.62
CA VAL A 310 40.87 -12.58 0.19
C VAL A 310 40.05 -13.42 -0.81
N GLU A 311 40.69 -14.14 -1.72
CA GLU A 311 40.02 -15.05 -2.67
C GLU A 311 39.29 -16.18 -1.94
N GLU A 312 39.96 -16.86 -0.98
CA GLU A 312 39.35 -17.94 -0.19
C GLU A 312 38.16 -17.43 0.64
N ALA A 313 38.31 -16.26 1.29
CA ALA A 313 37.22 -15.61 2.01
C ALA A 313 36.07 -15.26 1.09
N LEU A 314 36.34 -14.75 -0.12
CA LEU A 314 35.35 -14.43 -1.13
C LEU A 314 34.57 -15.68 -1.56
N ILE A 315 35.27 -16.76 -1.90
CA ILE A 315 34.64 -18.04 -2.29
C ILE A 315 33.76 -18.57 -1.16
N SER A 316 34.19 -18.44 0.10
CA SER A 316 33.40 -18.84 1.27
C SER A 316 32.12 -18.02 1.39
N GLN A 317 32.19 -16.70 1.21
CA GLN A 317 31.02 -15.82 1.21
C GLN A 317 30.06 -16.10 0.04
N LEU A 318 30.60 -16.33 -1.15
CA LEU A 318 29.82 -16.71 -2.33
C LEU A 318 29.02 -18.00 -2.09
N LYS A 319 29.67 -19.05 -1.54
CA LYS A 319 29.00 -20.32 -1.20
C LYS A 319 27.87 -20.15 -0.19
N ARG A 320 27.98 -19.20 0.74
CA ARG A 320 26.97 -18.92 1.77
C ARG A 320 25.81 -18.06 1.27
N ARG A 321 26.09 -17.13 0.36
CA ARG A 321 25.14 -16.04 -0.01
C ARG A 321 24.51 -16.20 -1.39
N ILE A 322 25.08 -17.03 -2.30
CA ILE A 322 24.42 -17.33 -3.57
C ILE A 322 23.20 -18.20 -3.27
N ASN A 323 22.01 -17.62 -3.46
CA ASN A 323 20.78 -18.38 -3.35
C ASN A 323 20.72 -19.43 -4.46
N PRO A 324 20.37 -20.69 -4.12
CA PRO A 324 20.24 -21.74 -5.12
C PRO A 324 19.16 -21.36 -6.14
N GLN A 325 19.36 -21.77 -7.39
CA GLN A 325 18.34 -21.60 -8.45
C GLN A 325 17.00 -22.16 -7.95
N ARG A 326 15.90 -21.48 -8.31
CA ARG A 326 14.54 -21.94 -7.99
C ARG A 326 14.33 -23.34 -8.52
N LYS A 327 13.83 -24.22 -7.66
CA LYS A 327 13.46 -25.57 -7.96
C LYS A 327 11.97 -25.67 -8.32
N ALA A 328 11.58 -26.74 -8.99
CA ALA A 328 10.19 -27.01 -9.34
C ALA A 328 9.25 -26.91 -8.12
N GLY A 329 9.67 -27.40 -6.97
CA GLY A 329 8.92 -27.32 -5.71
C GLY A 329 8.64 -25.91 -5.22
N ASP A 330 9.52 -24.92 -5.55
CA ASP A 330 9.34 -23.51 -5.18
C ASP A 330 8.36 -22.76 -6.10
N MET A 331 8.09 -23.35 -7.28
CA MET A 331 7.37 -22.71 -8.39
C MET A 331 6.02 -23.34 -8.70
N MET A 332 5.82 -24.59 -8.26
CA MET A 332 4.61 -25.35 -8.57
C MET A 332 3.35 -24.77 -7.91
N THR A 333 2.23 -24.89 -8.60
CA THR A 333 0.90 -24.64 -8.06
C THR A 333 0.36 -25.92 -7.41
N PHE A 334 -0.14 -25.80 -6.18
CA PHE A 334 -0.80 -26.89 -5.44
C PHE A 334 -1.99 -26.32 -4.62
N PRO A 335 -2.95 -27.15 -4.18
CA PRO A 335 -3.18 -28.55 -4.57
C PRO A 335 -3.59 -28.67 -6.03
N VAL A 336 -3.21 -29.81 -6.62
CA VAL A 336 -3.52 -30.09 -8.02
C VAL A 336 -4.99 -30.42 -8.19
N LYS A 337 -5.64 -29.84 -9.18
CA LYS A 337 -7.01 -30.20 -9.58
C LYS A 337 -6.94 -31.35 -10.60
N SER A 338 -7.63 -32.42 -10.28
CA SER A 338 -7.62 -33.66 -11.06
C SER A 338 -9.00 -34.24 -11.21
N ILE A 339 -9.12 -35.22 -12.10
CA ILE A 339 -10.35 -35.91 -12.37
C ILE A 339 -10.05 -37.42 -12.50
N PRO A 340 -10.91 -38.32 -11.97
CA PRO A 340 -10.79 -39.75 -12.22
C PRO A 340 -10.98 -40.13 -13.69
N PRO A 341 -10.34 -41.19 -14.21
CA PRO A 341 -10.39 -41.56 -15.65
C PRO A 341 -11.78 -41.98 -16.14
N ARG A 342 -12.65 -42.38 -15.23
CA ARG A 342 -14.00 -42.87 -15.56
C ARG A 342 -15.07 -41.78 -15.59
N GLU A 343 -14.76 -40.59 -15.12
CA GLU A 343 -15.66 -39.42 -15.13
C GLU A 343 -15.90 -38.95 -16.55
N THR A 344 -17.06 -38.25 -16.75
CA THR A 344 -17.50 -37.81 -18.08
C THR A 344 -16.78 -36.56 -18.55
N ILE A 345 -16.76 -36.35 -19.85
CA ILE A 345 -16.27 -35.10 -20.48
C ILE A 345 -17.08 -33.88 -19.99
N GLU A 346 -18.40 -34.04 -19.77
CA GLU A 346 -19.23 -32.95 -19.22
C GLU A 346 -18.78 -32.54 -17.82
N HIS A 347 -18.55 -33.52 -16.93
CA HIS A 347 -18.03 -33.25 -15.60
C HIS A 347 -16.63 -32.61 -15.63
N ALA A 348 -15.77 -33.03 -16.56
CA ALA A 348 -14.48 -32.39 -16.78
C ALA A 348 -14.63 -30.90 -17.21
N ASN A 349 -15.61 -30.59 -18.05
CA ASN A 349 -15.91 -29.21 -18.46
C ASN A 349 -16.42 -28.36 -17.30
N GLU A 350 -17.29 -28.91 -16.47
CA GLU A 350 -17.73 -28.24 -15.23
C GLU A 350 -16.55 -27.91 -14.31
N LEU A 351 -15.65 -28.87 -14.09
CA LEU A 351 -14.45 -28.67 -13.25
C LEU A 351 -13.51 -27.60 -13.85
N LEU A 352 -13.26 -27.62 -15.18
CA LEU A 352 -12.45 -26.59 -15.82
C LEU A 352 -13.06 -25.19 -15.68
N THR A 353 -14.37 -25.10 -15.80
CA THR A 353 -15.10 -23.82 -15.65
C THR A 353 -15.11 -23.39 -14.19
N ARG A 354 -15.41 -24.31 -13.28
CA ARG A 354 -15.43 -24.08 -11.82
C ARG A 354 -14.11 -23.55 -11.27
N TYR A 355 -13.00 -24.14 -11.71
CA TYR A 355 -11.67 -23.75 -11.24
C TYR A 355 -10.97 -22.72 -12.11
N ASN A 356 -11.61 -22.30 -13.20
CA ASN A 356 -11.04 -21.38 -14.20
C ASN A 356 -9.63 -21.82 -14.67
N ILE A 357 -9.47 -23.11 -14.94
CA ILE A 357 -8.24 -23.70 -15.44
C ILE A 357 -8.43 -24.25 -16.85
N ASN A 358 -7.33 -24.48 -17.56
CA ASN A 358 -7.35 -24.94 -18.93
C ASN A 358 -6.92 -26.41 -19.10
N VAL A 359 -6.51 -27.05 -18.04
CA VAL A 359 -6.02 -28.44 -18.03
C VAL A 359 -6.40 -29.10 -16.71
N LEU A 360 -6.89 -30.34 -16.78
CA LEU A 360 -7.07 -31.24 -15.65
C LEU A 360 -6.09 -32.40 -15.77
N LEU A 361 -5.45 -32.78 -14.67
CA LEU A 361 -4.73 -34.05 -14.61
C LEU A 361 -5.70 -35.18 -14.38
N VAL A 362 -5.46 -36.32 -15.04
CA VAL A 362 -6.26 -37.53 -14.89
C VAL A 362 -5.48 -38.46 -13.96
N LEU A 363 -6.02 -38.66 -12.77
CA LEU A 363 -5.41 -39.49 -11.73
C LEU A 363 -6.26 -40.70 -11.40
N ASP A 364 -5.61 -41.87 -11.19
CA ASP A 364 -6.24 -43.05 -10.59
C ASP A 364 -5.45 -43.39 -9.31
N ASN A 365 -6.12 -43.31 -8.14
CA ASN A 365 -5.51 -43.52 -6.82
C ASN A 365 -4.17 -42.74 -6.62
N GLU A 366 -4.16 -41.45 -6.93
CA GLU A 366 -3.02 -40.53 -6.89
C GLU A 366 -1.94 -40.76 -7.98
N LYS A 367 -2.05 -41.83 -8.80
CA LYS A 367 -1.15 -42.09 -9.91
C LYS A 367 -1.55 -41.29 -11.15
N LEU A 368 -0.60 -40.63 -11.77
CA LEU A 368 -0.81 -39.91 -13.01
C LEU A 368 -1.02 -40.84 -14.19
N LEU A 369 -2.17 -40.75 -14.82
CA LEU A 369 -2.49 -41.47 -16.06
C LEU A 369 -2.39 -40.61 -17.30
N GLY A 370 -2.71 -39.33 -17.18
CA GLY A 370 -2.74 -38.43 -18.32
C GLY A 370 -3.18 -37.01 -17.93
N MET A 371 -3.49 -36.22 -18.95
CA MET A 371 -4.14 -34.92 -18.80
C MET A 371 -5.18 -34.69 -19.88
N ILE A 372 -6.18 -33.88 -19.59
CA ILE A 372 -7.16 -33.43 -20.56
C ILE A 372 -7.22 -31.89 -20.58
N THR A 373 -7.26 -31.31 -21.78
CA THR A 373 -7.27 -29.85 -21.95
C THR A 373 -8.65 -29.34 -22.27
N ARG A 374 -8.95 -28.08 -21.93
CA ARG A 374 -10.18 -27.37 -22.28
C ARG A 374 -10.52 -27.51 -23.76
N GLN A 375 -9.51 -27.36 -24.62
CA GLN A 375 -9.68 -27.42 -26.07
C GLN A 375 -10.17 -28.81 -26.56
N VAL A 376 -9.70 -29.90 -25.93
CA VAL A 376 -10.15 -31.25 -26.23
C VAL A 376 -11.58 -31.46 -25.75
N ILE A 377 -11.90 -31.00 -24.54
CA ILE A 377 -13.24 -31.08 -23.94
C ILE A 377 -14.26 -30.30 -24.76
N GLU A 378 -13.97 -29.06 -25.14
CA GLU A 378 -14.86 -28.23 -25.98
C GLU A 378 -15.13 -28.89 -27.33
N LYS A 379 -14.13 -29.48 -27.98
CA LYS A 379 -14.31 -30.25 -29.23
C LYS A 379 -15.11 -31.50 -29.00
N ALA A 380 -14.90 -32.25 -27.92
CA ALA A 380 -15.66 -33.43 -27.61
C ALA A 380 -17.15 -33.10 -27.38
N ILE A 381 -17.44 -32.05 -26.62
CA ILE A 381 -18.82 -31.56 -26.42
C ILE A 381 -19.45 -31.11 -27.74
N PHE A 382 -18.75 -30.39 -28.61
CA PHE A 382 -19.22 -29.98 -29.93
C PHE A 382 -19.60 -31.18 -30.82
N HIS A 383 -18.87 -32.32 -30.69
CA HIS A 383 -19.16 -33.56 -31.39
C HIS A 383 -20.19 -34.45 -30.69
N GLY A 384 -20.83 -33.98 -29.61
CA GLY A 384 -21.84 -34.74 -28.87
C GLY A 384 -21.30 -35.87 -27.99
N LEU A 385 -20.02 -35.84 -27.66
CA LEU A 385 -19.31 -36.88 -26.90
C LEU A 385 -19.24 -36.59 -25.39
N LYS A 386 -20.13 -35.77 -24.88
CA LYS A 386 -20.11 -35.25 -23.50
C LYS A 386 -20.24 -36.33 -22.41
N ASP A 387 -20.94 -37.43 -22.69
CA ASP A 387 -21.22 -38.52 -21.76
C ASP A 387 -20.12 -39.59 -21.73
N LEU A 388 -19.08 -39.47 -22.58
CA LEU A 388 -17.99 -40.43 -22.65
C LEU A 388 -16.95 -40.14 -21.56
N ALA A 389 -16.22 -41.19 -21.18
CA ALA A 389 -15.23 -41.13 -20.14
C ALA A 389 -13.98 -40.31 -20.57
N VAL A 390 -13.42 -39.54 -19.65
CA VAL A 390 -12.23 -38.72 -19.88
C VAL A 390 -11.05 -39.53 -20.40
N ARG A 391 -10.88 -40.79 -19.97
CA ARG A 391 -9.79 -41.67 -20.39
C ARG A 391 -9.74 -41.90 -21.90
N GLU A 392 -10.86 -41.75 -22.60
CA GLU A 392 -10.93 -42.00 -24.03
C GLU A 392 -10.26 -40.89 -24.87
N TYR A 393 -10.13 -39.67 -24.29
CA TYR A 393 -9.65 -38.48 -24.98
C TYR A 393 -8.51 -37.76 -24.26
N MET A 394 -8.04 -38.32 -23.12
CA MET A 394 -6.89 -37.75 -22.41
C MET A 394 -5.57 -37.99 -23.17
N THR A 395 -4.61 -37.07 -22.99
CA THR A 395 -3.24 -37.24 -23.44
C THR A 395 -2.46 -38.04 -22.41
N THR A 396 -1.83 -39.17 -22.81
CA THR A 396 -1.09 -40.07 -21.91
C THR A 396 0.43 -39.86 -21.95
N GLU A 397 0.94 -39.30 -23.05
CA GLU A 397 2.38 -39.00 -23.19
C GLU A 397 2.66 -37.64 -22.51
N LEU A 398 3.14 -37.71 -21.28
CA LEU A 398 3.42 -36.54 -20.47
C LEU A 398 4.85 -36.58 -19.91
N SER A 399 5.56 -35.48 -20.10
CA SER A 399 6.80 -35.26 -19.37
C SER A 399 6.49 -34.76 -17.95
N THR A 400 7.16 -35.31 -16.96
CA THR A 400 7.05 -34.93 -15.55
C THR A 400 8.41 -34.52 -15.01
N VAL A 401 8.43 -33.77 -13.92
CA VAL A 401 9.65 -33.37 -13.21
C VAL A 401 9.55 -33.68 -11.72
N GLY A 402 10.71 -33.90 -11.08
CA GLY A 402 10.75 -33.95 -9.61
C GLY A 402 10.73 -32.55 -8.96
N PRO A 403 10.42 -32.43 -7.65
CA PRO A 403 10.43 -31.14 -6.94
C PRO A 403 11.79 -30.42 -6.98
N GLU A 404 12.88 -31.16 -7.16
CA GLU A 404 14.26 -30.66 -7.22
C GLU A 404 14.69 -30.19 -8.61
N ALA A 405 13.86 -30.40 -9.64
CA ALA A 405 14.18 -30.04 -11.01
C ALA A 405 14.44 -28.52 -11.14
N SER A 406 15.44 -28.15 -11.94
CA SER A 406 15.82 -26.76 -12.17
C SER A 406 14.88 -26.06 -13.13
N LEU A 407 14.86 -24.73 -13.08
CA LEU A 407 14.10 -23.88 -14.01
C LEU A 407 14.46 -24.20 -15.47
N PHE A 408 15.73 -24.46 -15.76
CA PHE A 408 16.21 -24.79 -17.11
C PHE A 408 15.57 -26.07 -17.66
N GLN A 409 15.53 -27.15 -16.85
CA GLN A 409 14.88 -28.42 -17.24
C GLN A 409 13.38 -28.22 -17.52
N ILE A 410 12.72 -27.37 -16.71
CA ILE A 410 11.29 -27.06 -16.91
C ILE A 410 11.07 -26.26 -18.21
N GLN A 411 11.94 -25.30 -18.50
CA GLN A 411 11.89 -24.50 -19.74
C GLN A 411 12.06 -25.37 -20.99
N GLU A 412 13.06 -26.27 -20.98
CA GLU A 412 13.31 -27.23 -22.05
C GLU A 412 12.05 -28.06 -22.35
N LEU A 413 11.44 -28.67 -21.34
CA LEU A 413 10.21 -29.46 -21.50
C LEU A 413 9.02 -28.66 -22.01
N ILE A 414 8.85 -27.42 -21.59
CA ILE A 414 7.72 -26.58 -22.06
C ILE A 414 7.94 -26.10 -23.51
N ILE A 415 9.17 -25.79 -23.88
CA ILE A 415 9.49 -25.24 -25.20
C ILE A 415 9.59 -26.38 -26.23
N GLU A 416 10.37 -27.43 -25.93
CA GLU A 416 10.65 -28.52 -26.87
C GLU A 416 9.44 -29.45 -27.03
N ASN A 417 8.81 -29.89 -25.91
CA ASN A 417 7.70 -30.81 -25.97
C ASN A 417 6.34 -30.12 -26.15
N LYS A 418 6.32 -28.76 -26.28
CA LYS A 418 5.09 -27.94 -26.42
C LYS A 418 4.04 -28.22 -25.33
N GLN A 419 4.46 -28.79 -24.20
CA GLN A 419 3.60 -29.16 -23.11
C GLN A 419 3.15 -27.91 -22.34
N ARG A 420 1.85 -27.74 -22.12
CA ARG A 420 1.29 -26.52 -21.49
C ARG A 420 1.37 -26.55 -19.95
N VAL A 421 1.38 -27.75 -19.38
CA VAL A 421 1.39 -28.01 -17.94
C VAL A 421 2.35 -29.15 -17.68
N ILE A 422 3.28 -29.00 -16.77
CA ILE A 422 4.22 -30.04 -16.32
C ILE A 422 3.80 -30.49 -14.91
N PRO A 423 3.40 -31.75 -14.74
CA PRO A 423 3.20 -32.32 -13.42
C PRO A 423 4.51 -32.45 -12.65
N VAL A 424 4.49 -32.06 -11.37
CA VAL A 424 5.60 -32.28 -10.45
C VAL A 424 5.29 -33.54 -9.64
N VAL A 425 6.15 -34.54 -9.75
CA VAL A 425 5.93 -35.88 -9.17
C VAL A 425 7.01 -36.17 -8.13
N LYS A 426 6.59 -36.68 -6.96
CA LYS A 426 7.46 -37.16 -5.90
C LYS A 426 6.97 -38.55 -5.46
N GLN A 427 7.84 -39.57 -5.52
CA GLN A 427 7.51 -40.93 -5.16
C GLN A 427 6.21 -41.45 -5.85
N GLU A 428 6.14 -41.27 -7.18
CA GLU A 428 4.98 -41.59 -8.05
C GLU A 428 3.69 -40.82 -7.78
N LYS A 429 3.64 -39.91 -6.79
CA LYS A 429 2.50 -39.08 -6.49
C LYS A 429 2.67 -37.68 -7.08
N VAL A 430 1.60 -37.14 -7.64
CA VAL A 430 1.60 -35.72 -8.12
C VAL A 430 1.48 -34.79 -6.93
N VAL A 431 2.53 -33.95 -6.75
CA VAL A 431 2.60 -32.98 -5.63
C VAL A 431 2.31 -31.54 -6.08
N GLY A 432 2.34 -31.26 -7.38
CA GLY A 432 2.08 -29.94 -7.93
C GLY A 432 2.05 -29.92 -9.44
N VAL A 433 1.78 -28.77 -10.03
CA VAL A 433 1.85 -28.52 -11.47
C VAL A 433 2.57 -27.20 -11.74
N ILE A 434 3.29 -27.11 -12.84
CA ILE A 434 3.90 -25.89 -13.36
C ILE A 434 3.30 -25.59 -14.72
N THR A 435 2.78 -24.38 -14.91
CA THR A 435 2.15 -23.93 -16.15
C THR A 435 3.07 -22.97 -16.92
N ARG A 436 2.77 -22.74 -18.21
CA ARG A 436 3.43 -21.69 -19.00
C ARG A 436 3.34 -20.30 -18.34
N THR A 437 2.22 -20.02 -17.70
CA THR A 437 2.01 -18.74 -17.00
C THR A 437 2.97 -18.60 -15.81
N ASP A 438 3.21 -19.67 -15.07
CA ASP A 438 4.15 -19.67 -13.96
C ASP A 438 5.59 -19.43 -14.47
N LEU A 439 5.96 -20.05 -15.60
CA LEU A 439 7.25 -19.79 -16.26
C LEU A 439 7.36 -18.37 -16.79
N LEU A 440 6.34 -17.87 -17.49
CA LEU A 440 6.34 -16.49 -17.99
C LEU A 440 6.51 -15.50 -16.83
N ASN A 441 5.81 -15.72 -15.73
CA ASN A 441 5.93 -14.90 -14.52
C ASN A 441 7.36 -14.91 -13.95
N ILE A 442 8.07 -16.02 -14.10
CA ILE A 442 9.46 -16.19 -13.63
C ILE A 442 10.45 -15.56 -14.60
N LEU A 443 10.28 -15.76 -15.91
CA LEU A 443 11.13 -15.20 -16.96
C LEU A 443 11.03 -13.67 -17.03
N ILE A 444 9.84 -13.15 -16.85
CA ILE A 444 9.59 -11.71 -16.83
C ILE A 444 10.00 -11.09 -15.47
N SER A 445 10.11 -11.87 -14.40
CA SER A 445 10.71 -11.44 -13.13
C SER A 445 12.23 -11.44 -13.13
N GLY A 446 12.89 -11.89 -14.22
CA GLY A 446 14.32 -11.77 -14.46
C GLY A 446 14.71 -10.36 -14.93
N PRO A 447 15.95 -9.91 -14.74
CA PRO A 447 16.42 -8.61 -15.23
C PRO A 447 16.59 -8.67 -16.75
N SER A 448 15.51 -8.45 -17.51
CA SER A 448 15.65 -8.19 -18.94
C SER A 448 15.66 -6.68 -19.16
N MET A 449 16.66 -6.18 -19.84
CA MET A 449 16.83 -4.78 -20.27
C MET A 449 15.69 -4.28 -21.18
N THR A 450 14.71 -5.12 -21.50
CA THR A 450 13.55 -4.79 -22.33
C THR A 450 12.42 -4.10 -21.57
N GLU A 451 12.49 -3.93 -20.24
CA GLU A 451 11.48 -3.22 -19.46
C GLU A 451 11.38 -1.70 -19.77
N TYR A 452 12.37 -1.15 -20.46
CA TYR A 452 12.42 0.29 -20.76
C TYR A 452 11.92 0.67 -22.18
N LEU A 453 11.58 -0.29 -23.03
CA LEU A 453 11.20 -0.03 -24.42
C LEU A 453 9.70 -0.11 -24.72
N TYR A 454 8.85 -0.50 -23.76
CA TYR A 454 7.42 -0.60 -24.00
C TYR A 454 6.60 0.16 -22.96
N ASP A 455 5.68 0.95 -23.50
CA ASP A 455 4.66 1.76 -22.81
C ASP A 455 4.10 1.06 -21.54
N SER A 456 4.31 1.66 -20.39
CA SER A 456 3.95 1.19 -19.05
C SER A 456 2.45 0.89 -18.82
N ARG A 457 1.60 1.08 -19.84
CA ARG A 457 0.14 0.91 -19.76
C ARG A 457 -0.35 -0.49 -20.11
N LYS A 458 0.50 -1.39 -20.63
CA LYS A 458 0.09 -2.74 -21.09
C LYS A 458 0.91 -3.92 -20.56
N ALA A 459 1.85 -3.71 -19.65
CA ALA A 459 2.64 -4.79 -19.07
C ALA A 459 1.85 -5.59 -18.03
N PRO A 460 1.88 -6.94 -18.06
CA PRO A 460 1.29 -7.75 -17.00
C PRO A 460 1.98 -7.48 -15.67
N HIS A 461 1.20 -7.38 -14.59
CA HIS A 461 1.67 -7.03 -13.26
C HIS A 461 2.57 -8.12 -12.68
N PHE A 462 3.84 -7.77 -12.43
CA PHE A 462 4.85 -8.69 -11.91
C PHE A 462 4.87 -8.73 -10.39
N VAL A 463 5.05 -9.93 -9.84
CA VAL A 463 5.35 -10.14 -8.42
C VAL A 463 6.79 -9.65 -8.16
N ARG A 464 6.97 -8.37 -7.88
CA ARG A 464 8.21 -7.90 -7.26
C ARG A 464 8.29 -8.49 -5.85
N LYS A 465 9.29 -9.32 -5.58
CA LYS A 465 9.60 -9.76 -4.21
C LYS A 465 10.10 -8.53 -3.42
N LYS A 466 9.20 -7.79 -2.85
CA LYS A 466 9.50 -6.67 -1.96
C LYS A 466 9.37 -7.17 -0.53
N ASN A 467 10.39 -7.00 0.28
CA ASN A 467 10.26 -7.21 1.71
C ASN A 467 9.80 -5.90 2.35
N ILE A 468 8.75 -5.96 3.15
CA ILE A 468 8.16 -4.81 3.85
C ILE A 468 8.26 -4.93 5.38
N ALA A 469 9.16 -5.79 5.90
CA ALA A 469 9.35 -5.95 7.33
C ALA A 469 9.64 -4.61 8.01
N TYR A 470 10.50 -3.78 7.40
CA TYR A 470 10.79 -2.43 7.91
C TYR A 470 9.53 -1.55 7.99
N LEU A 471 8.67 -1.56 6.95
CA LEU A 471 7.41 -0.81 6.97
C LEU A 471 6.45 -1.31 8.06
N MET A 472 6.47 -2.62 8.33
CA MET A 472 5.69 -3.20 9.44
C MET A 472 6.25 -2.72 10.79
N GLU A 473 7.57 -2.74 10.97
CA GLU A 473 8.25 -2.28 12.19
C GLU A 473 8.04 -0.78 12.44
N GLU A 474 8.04 0.05 11.38
CA GLU A 474 7.78 1.49 11.47
C GLU A 474 6.33 1.81 11.93
N ARG A 475 5.34 0.99 11.52
CA ARG A 475 3.92 1.38 11.61
C ARG A 475 3.09 0.55 12.56
N LEU A 476 3.54 -0.63 12.93
CA LEU A 476 2.78 -1.49 13.83
C LEU A 476 3.34 -1.41 15.24
N PRO A 477 2.49 -1.46 16.26
CA PRO A 477 2.93 -1.61 17.64
C PRO A 477 3.82 -2.85 17.80
N GLN A 478 4.85 -2.76 18.62
CA GLN A 478 5.80 -3.85 18.87
C GLN A 478 5.11 -5.17 19.23
N ARG A 479 4.06 -5.11 20.04
CA ARG A 479 3.22 -6.26 20.39
C ARG A 479 2.65 -6.99 19.17
N ILE A 480 2.21 -6.24 18.13
CA ILE A 480 1.65 -6.83 16.92
C ILE A 480 2.76 -7.48 16.09
N ILE A 481 3.95 -6.90 16.03
CA ILE A 481 5.10 -7.47 15.36
C ILE A 481 5.48 -8.81 15.99
N GLU A 482 5.57 -8.87 17.31
CA GLU A 482 5.86 -10.09 18.08
C GLU A 482 4.78 -11.15 17.86
N LEU A 483 3.52 -10.75 17.85
CA LEU A 483 2.40 -11.63 17.53
C LEU A 483 2.53 -12.22 16.11
N LEU A 484 2.81 -11.40 15.10
CA LEU A 484 2.95 -11.88 13.71
C LEU A 484 4.16 -12.81 13.55
N LYS A 485 5.27 -12.55 14.24
CA LYS A 485 6.44 -13.43 14.27
C LYS A 485 6.11 -14.76 14.94
N SER A 486 5.44 -14.77 16.09
CA SER A 486 5.05 -15.99 16.80
C SER A 486 4.07 -16.86 15.99
N LEU A 487 3.15 -16.25 15.23
CA LEU A 487 2.29 -16.98 14.30
C LEU A 487 3.10 -17.62 13.17
N GLY A 488 4.13 -16.92 12.65
CA GLY A 488 5.04 -17.46 11.64
C GLY A 488 5.83 -18.66 12.13
N GLU A 489 6.34 -18.64 13.36
CA GLU A 489 7.08 -19.73 13.99
C GLU A 489 6.23 -20.99 14.15
N VAL A 490 4.98 -20.85 14.59
CA VAL A 490 4.06 -22.00 14.70
C VAL A 490 3.74 -22.58 13.33
N ALA A 491 3.64 -21.75 12.30
CA ALA A 491 3.45 -22.24 10.93
C ALA A 491 4.69 -23.01 10.43
N ASP A 492 5.91 -22.55 10.76
CA ASP A 492 7.15 -23.25 10.43
C ASP A 492 7.22 -24.63 11.08
N ASP A 493 6.86 -24.74 12.37
CA ASP A 493 6.82 -26.01 13.11
C ASP A 493 5.84 -27.03 12.49
N LEU A 494 4.74 -26.55 11.93
CA LEU A 494 3.74 -27.39 11.25
C LEU A 494 4.07 -27.67 9.78
N GLY A 495 5.11 -27.05 9.22
CA GLY A 495 5.43 -27.09 7.79
C GLY A 495 4.38 -26.38 6.91
N TYR A 496 3.66 -25.41 7.46
CA TYR A 496 2.65 -24.61 6.76
C TYR A 496 3.20 -23.26 6.35
N ASN A 497 2.61 -22.66 5.31
CA ASN A 497 2.85 -21.27 5.01
C ASN A 497 1.76 -20.39 5.66
N ALA A 498 2.16 -19.33 6.35
CA ALA A 498 1.26 -18.34 6.96
C ALA A 498 1.43 -16.97 6.33
N TYR A 499 0.30 -16.30 6.11
CA TYR A 499 0.26 -14.98 5.47
C TYR A 499 -0.70 -14.04 6.22
N ALA A 500 -0.26 -12.82 6.51
CA ALA A 500 -1.16 -11.71 6.82
C ALA A 500 -1.71 -11.12 5.52
N ILE A 501 -3.02 -10.82 5.44
CA ILE A 501 -3.67 -10.54 4.17
C ILE A 501 -4.70 -9.41 4.24
N GLY A 502 -5.17 -8.99 3.06
CA GLY A 502 -6.40 -8.21 2.89
C GLY A 502 -6.35 -6.77 3.38
N GLY A 503 -7.39 -6.41 4.12
CA GLY A 503 -7.59 -5.05 4.63
C GLY A 503 -6.45 -4.55 5.52
N PHE A 504 -5.92 -5.40 6.38
CA PHE A 504 -4.79 -5.09 7.24
C PHE A 504 -3.56 -4.62 6.46
N ILE A 505 -3.16 -5.38 5.42
CA ILE A 505 -1.99 -5.02 4.61
C ILE A 505 -2.27 -3.79 3.74
N ARG A 506 -3.48 -3.67 3.14
CA ARG A 506 -3.87 -2.46 2.40
C ARG A 506 -3.76 -1.21 3.28
N ASP A 507 -4.30 -1.26 4.49
CA ASP A 507 -4.39 -0.11 5.39
C ASP A 507 -3.00 0.27 5.93
N LEU A 508 -2.08 -0.70 6.08
CA LEU A 508 -0.67 -0.44 6.35
C LEU A 508 -0.02 0.42 5.24
N PHE A 509 -0.32 0.15 3.95
CA PHE A 509 0.15 0.98 2.83
C PHE A 509 -0.51 2.36 2.79
N LEU A 510 -1.79 2.44 3.16
CA LEU A 510 -2.56 3.70 3.15
C LEU A 510 -2.35 4.56 4.40
N LYS A 511 -1.57 4.12 5.37
CA LYS A 511 -1.31 4.80 6.66
C LYS A 511 -2.59 4.96 7.51
N PHE A 512 -3.50 3.99 7.44
CA PHE A 512 -4.65 3.91 8.33
C PHE A 512 -4.37 2.95 9.48
N ASP A 513 -4.76 3.36 10.68
CA ASP A 513 -4.72 2.50 11.86
C ASP A 513 -5.79 1.41 11.72
N ASN A 514 -5.33 0.19 11.47
CA ASN A 514 -6.19 -0.98 11.38
C ASN A 514 -5.49 -2.18 12.01
N LEU A 515 -6.05 -2.69 13.08
CA LEU A 515 -5.56 -3.88 13.80
C LEU A 515 -6.50 -5.09 13.62
N ASP A 516 -7.37 -5.08 12.60
CA ASP A 516 -8.19 -6.22 12.21
C ASP A 516 -7.31 -7.19 11.37
N ILE A 517 -6.70 -8.14 12.07
CA ILE A 517 -5.66 -9.02 11.52
C ILE A 517 -6.29 -10.29 10.98
N ASP A 518 -6.22 -10.44 9.66
CA ASP A 518 -6.59 -11.64 8.93
C ASP A 518 -5.34 -12.47 8.59
N ILE A 519 -5.29 -13.72 9.03
CA ILE A 519 -4.23 -14.68 8.72
C ILE A 519 -4.78 -15.79 7.84
N VAL A 520 -4.07 -16.09 6.76
CA VAL A 520 -4.36 -17.26 5.90
C VAL A 520 -3.24 -18.28 6.01
N ILE A 521 -3.63 -19.53 6.20
CA ILE A 521 -2.74 -20.68 6.32
C ILE A 521 -2.89 -21.57 5.08
N GLU A 522 -1.80 -21.80 4.36
CA GLU A 522 -1.72 -22.90 3.38
C GLU A 522 -1.49 -24.21 4.13
N GLY A 523 -2.56 -24.78 4.63
CA GLY A 523 -2.63 -25.92 5.51
C GLY A 523 -3.96 -25.92 6.26
N ASP A 524 -4.08 -26.65 7.35
CA ASP A 524 -5.28 -26.67 8.20
C ASP A 524 -5.24 -25.53 9.21
N GLY A 525 -6.04 -24.46 8.98
CA GLY A 525 -6.11 -23.27 9.84
C GLY A 525 -6.68 -23.56 11.24
N ILE A 526 -7.56 -24.57 11.38
CA ILE A 526 -8.09 -24.97 12.69
C ILE A 526 -7.01 -25.69 13.49
N ARG A 527 -6.30 -26.63 12.88
CA ARG A 527 -5.15 -27.30 13.50
C ARG A 527 -4.06 -26.29 13.89
N PHE A 528 -3.76 -25.35 13.00
CA PHE A 528 -2.82 -24.27 13.28
C PHE A 528 -3.23 -23.46 14.53
N ALA A 529 -4.49 -23.03 14.63
CA ALA A 529 -5.00 -22.29 15.78
C ALA A 529 -4.91 -23.11 17.07
N GLN A 530 -5.17 -24.43 17.02
CA GLN A 530 -5.06 -25.33 18.17
C GLN A 530 -3.61 -25.46 18.63
N GLU A 531 -2.64 -25.62 17.72
CA GLU A 531 -1.22 -25.69 18.07
C GLU A 531 -0.71 -24.34 18.62
N TYR A 532 -1.19 -23.23 18.09
CA TYR A 532 -0.87 -21.90 18.62
C TYR A 532 -1.36 -21.73 20.07
N ALA A 533 -2.59 -22.17 20.37
CA ALA A 533 -3.15 -22.08 21.71
C ALA A 533 -2.45 -22.98 22.76
N LYS A 534 -1.67 -23.96 22.34
CA LYS A 534 -0.80 -24.73 23.26
C LYS A 534 0.42 -23.91 23.73
N LYS A 535 0.87 -22.94 22.92
CA LYS A 535 2.05 -22.11 23.20
C LYS A 535 1.68 -20.78 23.85
N VAL A 536 0.53 -20.23 23.53
CA VAL A 536 0.08 -18.90 23.97
C VAL A 536 -1.32 -19.02 24.60
N PRO A 537 -1.58 -18.40 25.74
CA PRO A 537 -2.87 -18.45 26.41
C PRO A 537 -3.95 -17.66 25.65
N VAL A 538 -4.62 -18.33 24.70
CA VAL A 538 -5.73 -17.78 23.90
C VAL A 538 -6.93 -18.70 23.90
N ARG A 539 -8.12 -18.15 23.82
CA ARG A 539 -9.36 -18.89 23.59
C ARG A 539 -9.62 -19.00 22.09
N ILE A 540 -9.96 -20.18 21.61
CA ILE A 540 -10.28 -20.42 20.20
C ILE A 540 -11.80 -20.52 20.04
N ARG A 541 -12.30 -19.86 18.99
CA ARG A 541 -13.63 -20.09 18.42
C ARG A 541 -13.46 -20.50 16.97
N TYR A 542 -13.96 -21.65 16.55
CA TYR A 542 -13.78 -22.15 15.19
C TYR A 542 -15.10 -22.51 14.51
N HIS A 543 -15.09 -22.44 13.18
CA HIS A 543 -16.21 -22.81 12.32
C HIS A 543 -15.74 -23.88 11.32
N THR A 544 -16.10 -25.11 11.59
CA THR A 544 -15.68 -26.27 10.78
C THR A 544 -16.12 -26.20 9.33
N LYS A 545 -17.35 -25.73 9.06
CA LYS A 545 -17.90 -25.59 7.69
C LYS A 545 -17.06 -24.67 6.80
N PHE A 546 -16.51 -23.58 7.36
CA PHE A 546 -15.71 -22.59 6.62
C PHE A 546 -14.20 -22.76 6.84
N LYS A 547 -13.79 -23.75 7.66
CA LYS A 547 -12.39 -23.99 8.04
C LYS A 547 -11.68 -22.73 8.53
N THR A 548 -12.34 -22.00 9.42
CA THR A 548 -11.83 -20.77 10.03
C THR A 548 -11.79 -20.89 11.55
N ALA A 549 -10.88 -20.16 12.17
CA ALA A 549 -10.76 -20.03 13.61
C ALA A 549 -10.54 -18.56 13.99
N VAL A 550 -10.96 -18.17 15.20
CA VAL A 550 -10.67 -16.87 15.79
C VAL A 550 -9.89 -17.09 17.06
N LEU A 551 -8.70 -16.52 17.14
CA LEU A 551 -7.90 -16.47 18.35
C LEU A 551 -8.34 -15.26 19.17
N ILE A 552 -8.75 -15.47 20.43
CA ILE A 552 -9.23 -14.44 21.33
C ILE A 552 -8.27 -14.37 22.51
N PHE A 553 -7.55 -13.25 22.61
CA PHE A 553 -6.59 -12.96 23.67
C PHE A 553 -7.29 -12.51 24.95
N SER A 554 -6.59 -12.53 26.07
CA SER A 554 -7.13 -12.19 27.39
C SER A 554 -7.64 -10.73 27.52
N ASP A 555 -7.09 -9.82 26.71
CA ASP A 555 -7.50 -8.41 26.63
C ASP A 555 -8.68 -8.18 25.65
N GLY A 556 -9.24 -9.26 25.09
CA GLY A 556 -10.31 -9.19 24.11
C GLY A 556 -9.86 -8.95 22.66
N PHE A 557 -8.54 -8.80 22.41
CA PHE A 557 -8.00 -8.70 21.04
C PHE A 557 -8.27 -9.99 20.25
N LYS A 558 -8.53 -9.85 18.94
CA LYS A 558 -8.92 -10.99 18.09
C LYS A 558 -8.03 -11.04 16.87
N VAL A 559 -7.72 -12.27 16.45
CA VAL A 559 -7.04 -12.55 15.18
C VAL A 559 -7.85 -13.62 14.45
N ASP A 560 -8.24 -13.30 13.22
CA ASP A 560 -8.97 -14.23 12.37
C ASP A 560 -7.98 -15.11 11.60
N VAL A 561 -8.16 -16.43 11.70
CA VAL A 561 -7.33 -17.44 11.03
C VAL A 561 -8.21 -18.23 10.06
N ALA A 562 -7.85 -18.22 8.80
CA ALA A 562 -8.54 -18.97 7.76
C ALA A 562 -7.60 -19.94 7.05
N THR A 563 -8.12 -21.08 6.63
CA THR A 563 -7.44 -21.96 5.68
C THR A 563 -7.49 -21.33 4.28
N ALA A 564 -6.39 -21.37 3.54
CA ALA A 564 -6.35 -20.95 2.14
C ALA A 564 -7.36 -21.75 1.31
N ARG A 565 -8.26 -21.06 0.61
CA ARG A 565 -9.38 -21.72 -0.06
C ARG A 565 -9.73 -21.07 -1.39
N SER A 566 -10.29 -21.87 -2.30
CA SER A 566 -11.03 -21.38 -3.47
C SER A 566 -12.53 -21.38 -3.15
N GLU A 567 -13.24 -20.48 -3.79
CA GLU A 567 -14.70 -20.41 -3.70
C GLU A 567 -15.28 -20.55 -5.11
N TYR A 568 -16.39 -21.26 -5.22
CA TYR A 568 -17.17 -21.27 -6.45
C TYR A 568 -18.67 -21.16 -6.11
N TYR A 569 -19.42 -20.61 -7.04
CA TYR A 569 -20.83 -20.30 -6.87
C TYR A 569 -21.63 -21.22 -7.79
N GLU A 570 -22.50 -22.05 -7.23
CA GLU A 570 -23.36 -22.97 -8.00
C GLU A 570 -24.40 -22.25 -8.86
N SER A 571 -24.79 -21.04 -8.41
CA SER A 571 -25.69 -20.16 -9.16
C SER A 571 -25.40 -18.70 -8.80
N PRO A 572 -25.79 -17.71 -9.63
CA PRO A 572 -25.63 -16.31 -9.34
C PRO A 572 -26.22 -15.93 -7.98
N ALA A 573 -25.46 -15.15 -7.18
CA ALA A 573 -25.82 -14.70 -5.85
C ALA A 573 -25.97 -15.80 -4.75
N ALA A 574 -25.66 -17.06 -5.04
CA ALA A 574 -25.65 -18.16 -4.07
C ALA A 574 -24.56 -17.97 -2.98
N LEU A 575 -24.61 -18.79 -1.94
CA LEU A 575 -23.48 -18.88 -1.01
C LEU A 575 -22.36 -19.73 -1.65
N PRO A 576 -21.09 -19.34 -1.50
CA PRO A 576 -19.98 -20.08 -2.08
C PRO A 576 -19.77 -21.44 -1.43
N VAL A 577 -19.43 -22.42 -2.23
CA VAL A 577 -18.85 -23.69 -1.78
C VAL A 577 -17.34 -23.50 -1.70
N VAL A 578 -16.74 -23.94 -0.60
CA VAL A 578 -15.32 -23.71 -0.28
C VAL A 578 -14.50 -24.99 -0.37
N GLU A 579 -13.34 -24.90 -1.01
CA GLU A 579 -12.37 -25.99 -1.12
C GLU A 579 -10.97 -25.51 -0.78
N LEU A 580 -10.14 -26.42 -0.25
CA LEU A 580 -8.74 -26.15 0.04
C LEU A 580 -7.96 -25.72 -1.20
N SER A 581 -7.13 -24.69 -1.08
CA SER A 581 -6.40 -24.15 -2.22
C SER A 581 -5.11 -23.44 -1.78
N SER A 582 -4.40 -22.86 -2.76
CA SER A 582 -3.20 -22.03 -2.50
C SER A 582 -3.57 -20.58 -2.15
N ILE A 583 -2.60 -19.84 -1.60
CA ILE A 583 -2.75 -18.41 -1.33
C ILE A 583 -3.15 -17.62 -2.59
N LYS A 584 -2.62 -17.97 -3.77
CA LYS A 584 -2.98 -17.32 -5.04
C LYS A 584 -4.47 -17.41 -5.34
N MET A 585 -5.08 -18.59 -5.14
CA MET A 585 -6.50 -18.79 -5.36
C MET A 585 -7.36 -18.17 -4.26
N ASP A 586 -6.86 -18.14 -3.01
CA ASP A 586 -7.53 -17.40 -1.93
C ASP A 586 -7.59 -15.90 -2.22
N LEU A 587 -6.52 -15.33 -2.72
CA LEU A 587 -6.50 -13.92 -3.12
C LEU A 587 -7.37 -13.65 -4.37
N TYR A 588 -7.43 -14.61 -5.32
CA TYR A 588 -8.23 -14.47 -6.56
C TYR A 588 -9.74 -14.42 -6.32
N ARG A 589 -10.25 -15.10 -5.28
CA ARG A 589 -11.70 -15.10 -4.93
C ARG A 589 -12.17 -13.81 -4.25
N ARG A 590 -11.25 -12.88 -3.90
CA ARG A 590 -11.58 -11.63 -3.19
C ARG A 590 -12.33 -10.66 -4.08
N ASP A 591 -12.82 -9.58 -3.48
CA ASP A 591 -13.68 -8.60 -4.14
C ASP A 591 -12.89 -7.68 -5.10
N PHE A 592 -11.81 -7.05 -4.61
CA PHE A 592 -11.04 -6.06 -5.37
C PHE A 592 -9.55 -6.32 -5.29
N THR A 593 -8.82 -5.88 -6.31
CA THR A 593 -7.36 -5.99 -6.40
C THR A 593 -6.67 -5.40 -5.16
N ILE A 594 -7.13 -4.24 -4.66
CA ILE A 594 -6.55 -3.57 -3.49
C ILE A 594 -6.59 -4.42 -2.20
N ASN A 595 -7.42 -5.44 -2.13
CA ASN A 595 -7.55 -6.37 -1.00
C ASN A 595 -6.78 -7.68 -1.22
N THR A 596 -5.94 -7.79 -2.26
CA THR A 596 -5.20 -9.01 -2.60
C THR A 596 -3.73 -8.97 -2.23
N LEU A 597 -3.32 -8.04 -1.39
CA LEU A 597 -1.97 -8.04 -0.81
C LEU A 597 -1.87 -9.11 0.27
N ALA A 598 -0.74 -9.81 0.27
CA ALA A 598 -0.39 -10.76 1.31
C ALA A 598 1.07 -10.56 1.74
N VAL A 599 1.35 -10.78 3.02
CA VAL A 599 2.70 -10.73 3.58
C VAL A 599 3.00 -12.06 4.26
N LYS A 600 4.10 -12.69 3.86
CA LYS A 600 4.52 -13.97 4.43
C LYS A 600 5.07 -13.78 5.84
N LEU A 601 4.63 -14.63 6.77
CA LEU A 601 4.98 -14.55 8.19
C LEU A 601 6.06 -15.56 8.61
N ASN A 602 6.27 -16.64 7.84
CA ASN A 602 7.28 -17.66 8.11
C ASN A 602 8.67 -17.04 8.32
N SER A 603 9.41 -17.47 9.33
CA SER A 603 10.65 -16.86 9.83
C SER A 603 11.68 -16.60 8.73
N ARG A 604 11.92 -17.57 7.84
CA ARG A 604 12.87 -17.46 6.71
C ARG A 604 12.50 -16.38 5.68
N HIS A 605 11.22 -16.03 5.58
CA HIS A 605 10.68 -15.12 4.55
C HIS A 605 9.78 -14.05 5.17
N TYR A 606 9.98 -13.72 6.44
CA TYR A 606 9.18 -12.74 7.15
C TYR A 606 9.20 -11.38 6.45
N GLY A 607 8.03 -10.79 6.30
CA GLY A 607 7.86 -9.51 5.62
C GLY A 607 7.84 -9.57 4.09
N LEU A 608 7.96 -10.76 3.47
CA LEU A 608 7.91 -10.89 2.01
C LEU A 608 6.51 -10.56 1.50
N LEU A 609 6.38 -9.45 0.76
CA LEU A 609 5.14 -9.01 0.14
C LEU A 609 4.83 -9.83 -1.11
N ILE A 610 3.58 -10.28 -1.21
CA ILE A 610 3.02 -11.01 -2.35
C ILE A 610 1.93 -10.15 -2.98
N ASP A 611 2.07 -9.84 -4.26
CA ASP A 611 1.11 -9.09 -5.05
C ASP A 611 0.97 -9.75 -6.43
N PHE A 612 -0.02 -10.65 -6.57
CA PHE A 612 -0.29 -11.37 -7.83
C PHE A 612 -1.12 -10.55 -8.82
N PHE A 613 -1.88 -9.57 -8.34
CA PHE A 613 -2.94 -8.93 -9.11
C PHE A 613 -2.73 -7.42 -9.29
N GLY A 614 -1.56 -6.90 -8.92
CA GLY A 614 -1.20 -5.49 -9.10
C GLY A 614 -1.86 -4.54 -8.11
N ALA A 615 -2.15 -5.01 -6.90
CA ALA A 615 -2.77 -4.21 -5.85
C ALA A 615 -1.98 -2.95 -5.50
N GLN A 616 -0.64 -3.02 -5.46
CA GLN A 616 0.20 -1.85 -5.18
C GLN A 616 0.02 -0.74 -6.25
N LYS A 617 -0.16 -1.14 -7.51
CA LYS A 617 -0.43 -0.20 -8.60
C LYS A 617 -1.77 0.48 -8.40
N ASP A 618 -2.82 -0.31 -8.12
CA ASP A 618 -4.17 0.21 -7.92
C ASP A 618 -4.28 1.11 -6.69
N LEU A 619 -3.54 0.80 -5.61
CA LEU A 619 -3.41 1.67 -4.45
C LEU A 619 -2.74 3.01 -4.81
N LYS A 620 -1.66 2.99 -5.60
CA LYS A 620 -0.97 4.20 -6.07
C LYS A 620 -1.85 5.03 -7.00
N GLU A 621 -2.57 4.38 -7.92
CA GLU A 621 -3.51 5.01 -8.86
C GLU A 621 -4.84 5.42 -8.18
N LYS A 622 -5.05 5.04 -6.92
CA LYS A 622 -6.31 5.24 -6.17
C LYS A 622 -7.51 4.69 -6.93
N ALA A 623 -7.39 3.46 -7.45
CA ALA A 623 -8.40 2.83 -8.30
C ALA A 623 -8.97 1.56 -7.64
N ILE A 624 -10.30 1.38 -7.76
CA ILE A 624 -11.00 0.16 -7.36
C ILE A 624 -11.28 -0.66 -8.61
N ARG A 625 -10.68 -1.86 -8.68
CA ARG A 625 -10.86 -2.81 -9.78
C ARG A 625 -11.22 -4.20 -9.26
N VAL A 626 -12.10 -4.87 -9.98
CA VAL A 626 -12.42 -6.28 -9.72
C VAL A 626 -11.34 -7.19 -10.29
N LEU A 627 -11.26 -8.41 -9.76
CA LEU A 627 -10.30 -9.41 -10.20
C LEU A 627 -10.71 -10.12 -11.51
N HIS A 628 -12.03 -10.24 -11.75
CA HIS A 628 -12.59 -10.85 -12.96
C HIS A 628 -13.98 -10.29 -13.30
N ASN A 629 -14.38 -10.43 -14.54
CA ASN A 629 -15.60 -9.79 -15.08
C ASN A 629 -16.91 -10.36 -14.48
N LEU A 630 -16.91 -11.56 -13.93
CA LEU A 630 -18.09 -12.17 -13.31
C LEU A 630 -18.25 -11.84 -11.82
N SER A 631 -17.37 -11.02 -11.25
CA SER A 631 -17.30 -10.74 -9.82
C SER A 631 -18.63 -10.28 -9.21
N PHE A 632 -19.40 -9.44 -9.92
CA PHE A 632 -20.70 -8.96 -9.46
C PHE A 632 -21.87 -9.90 -9.81
N VAL A 633 -21.66 -10.85 -10.71
CA VAL A 633 -22.63 -11.92 -11.00
C VAL A 633 -22.56 -12.98 -9.90
N GLU A 634 -21.37 -13.35 -9.50
CA GLU A 634 -21.12 -14.30 -8.41
C GLU A 634 -21.57 -13.73 -7.06
N ASP A 635 -21.15 -12.51 -6.75
CA ASP A 635 -21.52 -11.82 -5.51
C ASP A 635 -21.88 -10.35 -5.75
N PRO A 636 -23.16 -10.05 -6.01
CA PRO A 636 -23.62 -8.67 -6.23
C PRO A 636 -23.44 -7.74 -5.03
N THR A 637 -23.23 -8.25 -3.78
CA THR A 637 -22.93 -7.40 -2.62
C THR A 637 -21.63 -6.62 -2.79
N ARG A 638 -20.70 -7.11 -3.61
CA ARG A 638 -19.45 -6.42 -3.95
C ARG A 638 -19.68 -5.04 -4.58
N ALA A 639 -20.84 -4.82 -5.23
CA ALA A 639 -21.17 -3.49 -5.78
C ALA A 639 -21.32 -2.44 -4.67
N PHE A 640 -22.00 -2.77 -3.58
CA PHE A 640 -22.11 -1.88 -2.41
C PHE A 640 -20.75 -1.64 -1.74
N ARG A 641 -19.93 -2.69 -1.65
CA ARG A 641 -18.57 -2.61 -1.13
C ARG A 641 -17.67 -1.73 -2.00
N ALA A 642 -17.79 -1.80 -3.34
CA ALA A 642 -17.06 -0.94 -4.28
C ALA A 642 -17.33 0.54 -3.99
N VAL A 643 -18.60 0.92 -3.87
CA VAL A 643 -19.00 2.30 -3.57
C VAL A 643 -18.53 2.72 -2.19
N ARG A 644 -18.64 1.83 -1.20
CA ARG A 644 -18.15 2.10 0.15
C ARG A 644 -16.65 2.38 0.18
N PHE A 645 -15.84 1.56 -0.49
CA PHE A 645 -14.39 1.76 -0.56
C PHE A 645 -14.01 2.97 -1.42
N GLU A 646 -14.74 3.25 -2.52
CA GLU A 646 -14.54 4.47 -3.33
C GLU A 646 -14.57 5.71 -2.45
N GLN A 647 -15.58 5.84 -1.61
CA GLN A 647 -15.77 7.02 -0.78
C GLN A 647 -14.89 7.00 0.49
N ARG A 648 -14.74 5.83 1.12
CA ARG A 648 -13.92 5.69 2.33
C ARG A 648 -12.46 6.04 2.10
N PHE A 649 -11.88 5.63 0.96
CA PHE A 649 -10.48 5.84 0.66
C PHE A 649 -10.23 7.05 -0.28
N GLY A 650 -11.27 7.69 -0.79
CA GLY A 650 -11.15 8.73 -1.80
C GLY A 650 -10.59 8.19 -3.13
N PHE A 651 -10.94 6.93 -3.46
CA PHE A 651 -10.54 6.26 -4.70
C PHE A 651 -11.58 6.47 -5.79
N LYS A 652 -11.30 5.97 -7.00
CA LYS A 652 -12.25 5.95 -8.11
C LYS A 652 -12.51 4.52 -8.59
N ILE A 653 -13.77 4.18 -8.78
CA ILE A 653 -14.13 2.90 -9.41
C ILE A 653 -13.74 2.96 -10.89
N GLY A 654 -12.96 1.97 -11.36
CA GLY A 654 -12.52 1.89 -12.76
C GLY A 654 -13.71 1.78 -13.72
N LYS A 655 -13.62 2.35 -14.93
CA LYS A 655 -14.70 2.37 -15.94
C LYS A 655 -15.27 0.98 -16.22
N LEU A 656 -14.40 -0.02 -16.41
CA LEU A 656 -14.83 -1.41 -16.59
C LEU A 656 -15.64 -1.92 -15.39
N THR A 657 -15.18 -1.63 -14.19
CA THR A 657 -15.84 -2.05 -12.95
C THR A 657 -17.23 -1.40 -12.81
N VAL A 658 -17.40 -0.12 -13.19
CA VAL A 658 -18.71 0.55 -13.24
C VAL A 658 -19.64 -0.17 -14.23
N ASN A 659 -19.18 -0.43 -15.46
CA ASN A 659 -19.98 -1.15 -16.46
C ASN A 659 -20.43 -2.53 -15.97
N LEU A 660 -19.59 -3.24 -15.22
CA LEU A 660 -19.92 -4.55 -14.65
C LEU A 660 -20.97 -4.44 -13.53
N ILE A 661 -20.94 -3.36 -12.73
CA ILE A 661 -21.99 -3.06 -11.73
C ILE A 661 -23.33 -2.82 -12.45
N GLU A 662 -23.36 -1.98 -13.49
CA GLU A 662 -24.56 -1.69 -14.26
C GLU A 662 -25.13 -2.96 -14.93
N ASN A 663 -24.24 -3.82 -15.44
CA ASN A 663 -24.65 -5.11 -15.99
C ASN A 663 -25.29 -6.01 -14.93
N ALA A 664 -24.69 -6.09 -13.72
CA ALA A 664 -25.24 -6.91 -12.62
C ALA A 664 -26.63 -6.43 -12.19
N ILE A 665 -26.88 -5.11 -12.20
CA ILE A 665 -28.22 -4.54 -11.94
C ILE A 665 -29.17 -4.94 -13.07
N ARG A 666 -28.77 -4.80 -14.34
CA ARG A 666 -29.62 -5.10 -15.52
C ARG A 666 -30.11 -6.55 -15.56
N ILE A 667 -29.26 -7.50 -15.11
CA ILE A 667 -29.64 -8.93 -15.07
C ILE A 667 -30.39 -9.33 -13.78
N GLY A 668 -30.79 -8.35 -12.96
CA GLY A 668 -31.52 -8.61 -11.71
C GLY A 668 -30.67 -9.30 -10.63
N GLY A 669 -29.34 -9.11 -10.65
CA GLY A 669 -28.43 -9.75 -9.70
C GLY A 669 -28.65 -9.31 -8.26
N ILE A 670 -28.99 -8.04 -8.04
CA ILE A 670 -29.23 -7.47 -6.70
C ILE A 670 -30.52 -8.05 -6.09
N GLU A 671 -31.57 -8.25 -6.90
CA GLU A 671 -32.86 -8.78 -6.45
C GLU A 671 -32.78 -10.25 -6.00
N LYS A 672 -31.80 -11.00 -6.52
CA LYS A 672 -31.54 -12.40 -6.16
C LYS A 672 -30.77 -12.57 -4.85
N LEU A 673 -30.22 -11.49 -4.30
CA LEU A 673 -29.48 -11.55 -3.05
C LEU A 673 -30.39 -11.86 -1.86
N ALA A 674 -29.87 -12.65 -0.94
CA ALA A 674 -30.56 -12.85 0.35
C ALA A 674 -30.71 -11.51 1.09
N PRO A 675 -31.90 -11.18 1.59
CA PRO A 675 -32.20 -9.88 2.21
C PRO A 675 -31.21 -9.42 3.26
N LYS A 676 -30.78 -10.33 4.11
CA LYS A 676 -29.81 -10.06 5.20
C LYS A 676 -28.43 -9.62 4.66
N ARG A 677 -28.02 -10.11 3.49
CA ARG A 677 -26.70 -9.76 2.92
C ARG A 677 -26.70 -8.30 2.44
N VAL A 678 -27.76 -7.88 1.75
CA VAL A 678 -27.92 -6.48 1.32
C VAL A 678 -27.99 -5.56 2.52
N PHE A 679 -28.79 -5.93 3.52
CA PHE A 679 -28.98 -5.11 4.72
C PHE A 679 -27.67 -4.95 5.52
N THR A 680 -26.87 -6.01 5.62
CA THR A 680 -25.55 -5.93 6.28
C THR A 680 -24.64 -4.91 5.60
N GLU A 681 -24.58 -4.86 4.26
CA GLU A 681 -23.76 -3.86 3.56
C GLU A 681 -24.33 -2.43 3.76
N LEU A 682 -25.66 -2.26 3.75
CA LEU A 682 -26.27 -0.97 4.05
C LEU A 682 -25.97 -0.51 5.49
N GLN A 683 -25.98 -1.42 6.47
CA GLN A 683 -25.60 -1.11 7.85
C GLN A 683 -24.14 -0.66 7.95
N LEU A 684 -23.23 -1.35 7.25
CA LEU A 684 -21.82 -0.97 7.21
C LEU A 684 -21.62 0.41 6.58
N ILE A 685 -22.37 0.72 5.51
CA ILE A 685 -22.32 2.02 4.83
C ILE A 685 -22.85 3.13 5.77
N LEU A 686 -23.99 2.92 6.42
CA LEU A 686 -24.59 3.91 7.32
C LEU A 686 -23.79 4.11 8.63
N ASN A 687 -22.89 3.18 8.97
CA ASN A 687 -21.95 3.30 10.07
C ASN A 687 -20.63 4.02 9.70
N GLU A 688 -20.38 4.29 8.41
CA GLU A 688 -19.18 5.03 8.00
C GLU A 688 -19.17 6.45 8.60
N GLY A 689 -17.98 7.06 8.70
CA GLY A 689 -17.82 8.40 9.30
C GLY A 689 -18.69 9.49 8.63
N ASN A 690 -18.86 9.39 7.30
CA ASN A 690 -19.74 10.25 6.53
C ASN A 690 -20.49 9.43 5.47
N PRO A 691 -21.71 8.93 5.78
CA PRO A 691 -22.45 8.07 4.84
C PRO A 691 -23.05 8.81 3.64
N LEU A 692 -23.24 10.12 3.70
CA LEU A 692 -23.92 10.90 2.67
C LEU A 692 -23.31 10.76 1.26
N PRO A 693 -21.98 10.92 1.04
CA PRO A 693 -21.38 10.74 -0.28
C PRO A 693 -21.57 9.33 -0.83
N ILE A 694 -21.50 8.32 0.06
CA ILE A 694 -21.70 6.91 -0.32
C ILE A 694 -23.14 6.71 -0.81
N MET A 695 -24.12 7.24 -0.05
CA MET A 695 -25.53 7.14 -0.41
C MET A 695 -25.85 7.83 -1.74
N LYS A 696 -25.29 9.02 -2.00
CA LYS A 696 -25.41 9.70 -3.29
C LYS A 696 -24.88 8.82 -4.42
N ARG A 697 -23.70 8.24 -4.24
CA ARG A 697 -23.09 7.38 -5.26
C ARG A 697 -23.89 6.09 -5.51
N LEU A 698 -24.53 5.52 -4.48
CA LEU A 698 -25.45 4.40 -4.64
C LEU A 698 -26.70 4.78 -5.45
N VAL A 699 -27.21 5.99 -5.29
CA VAL A 699 -28.33 6.51 -6.11
C VAL A 699 -27.90 6.70 -7.55
N ASP A 700 -26.74 7.34 -7.79
CA ASP A 700 -26.19 7.57 -9.13
C ASP A 700 -26.04 6.26 -9.92
N LEU A 701 -25.59 5.20 -9.26
CA LEU A 701 -25.44 3.87 -9.84
C LEU A 701 -26.75 3.03 -9.81
N LYS A 702 -27.87 3.59 -9.34
CA LYS A 702 -29.18 2.91 -9.23
C LYS A 702 -29.17 1.66 -8.34
N LEU A 703 -28.18 1.52 -7.46
CA LEU A 703 -28.07 0.37 -6.55
C LEU A 703 -29.14 0.35 -5.47
N LEU A 704 -29.54 1.52 -4.96
CA LEU A 704 -30.63 1.61 -3.97
C LEU A 704 -31.98 1.23 -4.58
N GLN A 705 -32.27 1.70 -5.79
CA GLN A 705 -33.50 1.41 -6.50
C GLN A 705 -33.61 -0.08 -6.88
N ALA A 706 -32.48 -0.75 -7.15
CA ALA A 706 -32.43 -2.19 -7.37
C ALA A 706 -32.75 -3.00 -6.09
N VAL A 707 -32.49 -2.42 -4.89
CA VAL A 707 -32.90 -3.04 -3.64
C VAL A 707 -34.39 -2.86 -3.39
N GLN A 708 -34.85 -1.62 -3.45
CA GLN A 708 -36.26 -1.22 -3.29
C GLN A 708 -36.49 0.05 -4.10
N PRO A 709 -37.47 0.07 -5.05
CA PRO A 709 -37.69 1.22 -5.95
C PRO A 709 -37.91 2.54 -5.24
N GLU A 710 -38.51 2.51 -4.05
CA GLU A 710 -38.80 3.68 -3.22
C GLU A 710 -37.58 4.19 -2.43
N LEU A 711 -36.50 3.39 -2.33
CA LEU A 711 -35.28 3.82 -1.66
C LEU A 711 -34.54 4.83 -2.54
N THR A 712 -34.69 6.10 -2.23
CA THR A 712 -34.03 7.21 -2.92
C THR A 712 -33.58 8.26 -1.92
N LEU A 713 -32.60 9.05 -2.30
CA LEU A 713 -32.12 10.16 -1.49
C LEU A 713 -32.58 11.47 -2.15
N THR A 714 -33.62 12.06 -1.57
CA THR A 714 -34.12 13.37 -2.01
C THR A 714 -33.24 14.49 -1.47
N GLN A 715 -33.33 15.69 -2.03
CA GLN A 715 -32.64 16.89 -1.50
C GLN A 715 -32.91 17.14 -0.01
N LYS A 716 -34.17 16.89 0.45
CA LYS A 716 -34.52 16.95 1.88
C LYS A 716 -33.79 15.87 2.66
N GLY A 717 -33.69 14.67 2.12
CA GLY A 717 -32.92 13.56 2.71
C GLY A 717 -31.45 13.89 2.85
N GLU A 718 -30.84 14.53 1.85
CA GLU A 718 -29.44 14.95 1.90
C GLU A 718 -29.18 15.95 3.05
N LEU A 719 -30.04 16.98 3.16
CA LEU A 719 -29.95 17.94 4.28
C LEU A 719 -30.11 17.24 5.62
N LEU A 720 -31.08 16.31 5.70
CA LEU A 720 -31.32 15.56 6.93
C LEU A 720 -30.11 14.67 7.32
N PHE A 721 -29.43 14.05 6.37
CA PHE A 721 -28.20 13.32 6.64
C PHE A 721 -27.10 14.23 7.21
N GLY A 722 -27.00 15.48 6.72
CA GLY A 722 -26.10 16.49 7.27
C GLY A 722 -26.44 16.85 8.72
N GLU A 723 -27.74 17.09 8.99
CA GLU A 723 -28.22 17.40 10.34
C GLU A 723 -28.03 16.22 11.32
N ILE A 724 -28.29 14.99 10.87
CA ILE A 724 -28.00 13.77 11.67
C ILE A 724 -26.52 13.73 12.05
N LYS A 725 -25.60 13.97 11.11
CA LYS A 725 -24.17 13.98 11.40
C LYS A 725 -23.85 14.98 12.54
N THR A 726 -24.42 16.19 12.47
CA THR A 726 -24.20 17.24 13.45
C THR A 726 -24.77 16.83 14.82
N VAL A 727 -25.97 16.27 14.85
CA VAL A 727 -26.63 15.82 16.09
C VAL A 727 -25.88 14.64 16.72
N LEU A 728 -25.44 13.66 15.94
CA LEU A 728 -24.69 12.54 16.46
C LEU A 728 -23.32 12.98 17.00
N SER A 729 -22.62 13.89 16.29
CA SER A 729 -21.35 14.43 16.77
C SER A 729 -21.53 15.21 18.08
N TRP A 730 -22.64 15.98 18.23
CA TRP A 730 -22.98 16.64 19.46
C TRP A 730 -23.26 15.62 20.58
N PHE A 731 -24.03 14.56 20.30
CA PHE A 731 -24.38 13.55 21.29
C PHE A 731 -23.15 12.78 21.80
N ASP A 732 -22.26 12.42 20.90
CA ASP A 732 -21.00 11.72 21.24
C ASP A 732 -20.09 12.58 22.14
N LEU A 733 -20.09 13.92 21.94
CA LEU A 733 -19.35 14.87 22.78
C LEU A 733 -19.92 15.03 24.21
N LEU A 734 -21.14 14.57 24.47
CA LEU A 734 -21.72 14.60 25.81
C LEU A 734 -21.16 13.51 26.73
N TYR A 735 -20.47 12.51 26.19
CA TYR A 735 -19.93 11.35 26.92
C TYR A 735 -20.96 10.68 27.85
N LEU A 736 -22.23 10.69 27.43
CA LEU A 736 -23.31 10.02 28.16
C LEU A 736 -23.17 8.50 28.01
N ASN A 737 -23.38 7.76 29.08
CA ASN A 737 -23.33 6.29 29.05
C ASN A 737 -24.63 5.71 28.43
N GLU A 738 -25.04 6.25 27.27
CA GLU A 738 -26.30 5.98 26.59
C GLU A 738 -26.03 5.39 25.20
N PRO A 739 -26.14 4.07 25.04
CA PRO A 739 -25.86 3.43 23.76
C PRO A 739 -26.92 3.76 22.71
N TYR A 740 -26.51 3.90 21.47
CA TYR A 740 -27.37 4.02 20.29
C TYR A 740 -26.76 3.37 19.07
N GLU A 741 -27.57 3.00 18.10
CA GLU A 741 -27.10 2.43 16.82
C GLU A 741 -27.08 3.52 15.75
N LYS A 742 -25.89 4.04 15.41
CA LYS A 742 -25.67 5.11 14.43
C LYS A 742 -26.35 4.84 13.10
N TRP A 743 -26.19 3.63 12.55
CA TRP A 743 -26.80 3.24 11.28
C TRP A 743 -28.32 3.37 11.29
N LEU A 744 -28.95 3.10 12.44
CA LEU A 744 -30.41 3.12 12.55
C LEU A 744 -30.97 4.54 12.47
N VAL A 745 -30.27 5.53 13.04
CA VAL A 745 -30.66 6.95 12.93
C VAL A 745 -30.65 7.40 11.45
N TYR A 746 -29.61 7.06 10.70
CA TYR A 746 -29.57 7.34 9.27
C TYR A 746 -30.60 6.54 8.48
N PHE A 747 -30.87 5.30 8.89
CA PHE A 747 -31.85 4.43 8.25
C PHE A 747 -33.27 4.95 8.42
N LEU A 748 -33.62 5.56 9.56
CA LEU A 748 -34.89 6.26 9.76
C LEU A 748 -35.09 7.40 8.74
N ALA A 749 -34.02 8.16 8.46
CA ALA A 749 -34.05 9.23 7.46
C ALA A 749 -34.20 8.68 6.04
N LEU A 750 -33.44 7.65 5.68
CA LEU A 750 -33.50 7.02 4.37
C LEU A 750 -34.87 6.43 4.05
N THR A 751 -35.51 5.85 5.07
CA THR A 751 -36.79 5.15 4.91
C THR A 751 -38.01 6.04 5.15
N GLN A 752 -37.83 7.34 5.46
CA GLN A 752 -38.93 8.26 5.71
C GLN A 752 -39.98 8.32 4.57
N PRO A 753 -39.57 8.31 3.28
CA PRO A 753 -40.53 8.34 2.16
C PRO A 753 -41.36 7.06 2.00
N ILE A 754 -40.91 5.94 2.56
CA ILE A 754 -41.52 4.63 2.35
C ILE A 754 -42.76 4.51 3.23
N THR A 755 -43.92 4.22 2.65
CA THR A 755 -45.19 4.05 3.34
C THR A 755 -45.36 2.65 3.95
N GLN A 756 -44.93 1.62 3.22
CA GLN A 756 -45.13 0.20 3.59
C GLN A 756 -43.87 -0.40 4.26
N ILE A 757 -43.69 -0.15 5.56
CA ILE A 757 -42.52 -0.66 6.31
C ILE A 757 -42.53 -2.18 6.50
N SER A 758 -43.68 -2.84 6.41
CA SER A 758 -43.80 -4.31 6.47
C SER A 758 -43.17 -5.00 5.28
N GLU A 759 -43.37 -4.45 4.09
CA GLU A 759 -42.70 -4.95 2.86
C GLU A 759 -41.18 -4.74 2.92
N LEU A 760 -40.74 -3.55 3.37
CA LEU A 760 -39.33 -3.26 3.58
C LEU A 760 -38.67 -4.23 4.57
N ARG A 761 -39.41 -4.61 5.63
CA ARG A 761 -38.93 -5.59 6.62
C ARG A 761 -38.65 -6.94 5.95
N GLN A 762 -39.54 -7.42 5.12
CA GLN A 762 -39.34 -8.69 4.37
C GLN A 762 -38.19 -8.56 3.38
N ARG A 763 -38.18 -7.47 2.60
CA ARG A 763 -37.18 -7.23 1.55
C ARG A 763 -35.76 -7.08 2.06
N LEU A 764 -35.56 -6.50 3.24
CA LEU A 764 -34.26 -6.29 3.86
C LEU A 764 -33.94 -7.27 5.01
N GLY A 765 -34.92 -8.09 5.43
CA GLY A 765 -34.73 -8.99 6.57
C GLY A 765 -34.43 -8.27 7.88
N LEU A 766 -35.13 -7.14 8.14
CA LEU A 766 -34.87 -6.30 9.29
C LEU A 766 -35.08 -7.05 10.62
N SER A 767 -34.19 -6.79 11.58
CA SER A 767 -34.31 -7.31 12.94
C SER A 767 -35.61 -6.80 13.61
N LYS A 768 -36.10 -7.56 14.60
CA LYS A 768 -37.27 -7.18 15.39
C LYS A 768 -37.10 -5.78 15.99
N ARG A 769 -35.95 -5.50 16.61
CA ARG A 769 -35.61 -4.19 17.19
C ARG A 769 -35.67 -3.05 16.15
N ALA A 770 -35.00 -3.22 14.98
CA ALA A 770 -35.02 -2.19 13.95
C ALA A 770 -36.43 -1.87 13.48
N PHE A 771 -37.26 -2.90 13.28
CA PHE A 771 -38.66 -2.73 12.89
C PHE A 771 -39.48 -2.02 13.98
N GLU A 772 -39.32 -2.37 15.27
CA GLU A 772 -39.98 -1.71 16.41
C GLU A 772 -39.59 -0.23 16.48
N VAL A 773 -38.28 0.09 16.36
CA VAL A 773 -37.80 1.49 16.38
C VAL A 773 -38.42 2.30 15.25
N MET A 774 -38.47 1.73 14.02
CA MET A 774 -39.12 2.40 12.88
C MET A 774 -40.61 2.65 13.12
N THR A 775 -41.31 1.67 13.69
CA THR A 775 -42.73 1.78 14.01
C THR A 775 -42.99 2.84 15.08
N LEU A 776 -42.22 2.84 16.15
CA LEU A 776 -42.28 3.86 17.20
C LEU A 776 -41.94 5.26 16.66
N CYS A 777 -40.96 5.37 15.76
CA CYS A 777 -40.63 6.66 15.14
C CYS A 777 -41.83 7.25 14.39
N ARG A 778 -42.56 6.44 13.64
CA ARG A 778 -43.71 6.87 12.83
C ARG A 778 -45.00 7.03 13.62
N GLY A 779 -45.13 6.33 14.73
CA GLY A 779 -46.29 6.43 15.65
C GLY A 779 -46.07 7.47 16.74
N GLU A 780 -45.49 7.01 17.85
CA GLU A 780 -45.28 7.84 19.04
C GLU A 780 -44.27 8.98 18.83
N GLY A 781 -43.25 8.79 17.96
CA GLY A 781 -42.28 9.84 17.59
C GLY A 781 -42.96 11.03 16.90
N GLU A 782 -43.85 10.78 15.92
CA GLU A 782 -44.60 11.86 15.23
C GLU A 782 -45.57 12.59 16.19
N LYS A 783 -46.19 11.85 17.10
CA LYS A 783 -47.05 12.42 18.14
C LYS A 783 -46.24 13.33 19.07
N ALA A 784 -45.06 12.83 19.49
CA ALA A 784 -44.17 13.60 20.35
C ALA A 784 -43.66 14.87 19.67
N LEU A 785 -43.24 14.79 18.41
CA LEU A 785 -42.81 15.99 17.68
C LEU A 785 -43.93 17.00 17.51
N THR A 786 -45.16 16.53 17.19
CA THR A 786 -46.35 17.39 17.06
C THR A 786 -46.71 18.05 18.39
N ALA A 787 -46.63 17.32 19.49
CA ALA A 787 -46.90 17.86 20.84
C ALA A 787 -45.87 18.94 21.22
N LEU A 788 -44.57 18.71 20.92
CA LEU A 788 -43.50 19.68 21.14
C LEU A 788 -43.64 20.93 20.26
N GLN A 789 -44.20 20.81 19.05
CA GLN A 789 -44.48 21.93 18.14
C GLN A 789 -45.65 22.79 18.59
N LYS A 790 -46.68 22.15 19.14
CA LYS A 790 -47.93 22.85 19.59
C LYS A 790 -47.79 23.56 20.91
N ASN A 791 -47.00 23.03 21.83
CA ASN A 791 -46.90 23.52 23.22
C ASN A 791 -45.47 24.01 23.51
N SER A 792 -45.30 25.33 23.52
CA SER A 792 -44.01 25.97 23.82
C SER A 792 -43.62 25.92 25.33
N HIS A 793 -44.53 25.55 26.24
CA HIS A 793 -44.36 25.59 27.70
C HIS A 793 -44.78 24.26 28.33
N LEU A 794 -44.13 23.14 27.98
CA LEU A 794 -44.32 21.86 28.64
C LEU A 794 -43.58 21.84 30.00
N SER A 795 -44.19 21.25 31.04
CA SER A 795 -43.47 21.00 32.27
C SER A 795 -42.38 19.95 32.07
N ARG A 796 -41.38 19.91 32.94
CA ARG A 796 -40.30 18.93 32.86
C ARG A 796 -40.82 17.48 32.93
N SER A 797 -41.85 17.23 33.72
CA SER A 797 -42.52 15.92 33.81
C SER A 797 -43.24 15.55 32.53
N ASP A 798 -43.93 16.53 31.86
CA ASP A 798 -44.59 16.26 30.58
C ASP A 798 -43.61 15.95 29.47
N ILE A 799 -42.49 16.69 29.43
CA ILE A 799 -41.36 16.38 28.50
C ILE A 799 -40.86 14.94 28.73
N THR A 800 -40.69 14.54 29.99
CA THR A 800 -40.22 13.18 30.34
C THR A 800 -41.23 12.12 29.93
N LYS A 801 -42.54 12.33 30.22
CA LYS A 801 -43.61 11.40 29.82
C LYS A 801 -43.66 11.23 28.29
N LEU A 802 -43.46 12.31 27.58
CA LEU A 802 -43.50 12.32 26.11
C LEU A 802 -42.32 11.63 25.47
N LEU A 803 -41.10 11.82 26.02
CA LEU A 803 -39.87 11.36 25.40
C LEU A 803 -39.35 10.01 25.93
N SER A 804 -39.68 9.64 27.19
CA SER A 804 -39.17 8.40 27.81
C SER A 804 -39.59 7.10 27.14
N PRO A 805 -40.73 6.99 26.41
CA PRO A 805 -41.06 5.77 25.68
C PRO A 805 -40.23 5.58 24.38
N LEU A 806 -39.55 6.63 23.92
CA LEU A 806 -38.86 6.65 22.65
C LEU A 806 -37.40 6.19 22.81
N PRO A 807 -36.90 5.29 21.94
CA PRO A 807 -35.50 4.93 21.90
C PRO A 807 -34.58 6.11 21.54
N ASN A 808 -33.30 6.05 21.95
CA ASN A 808 -32.35 7.11 21.69
C ASN A 808 -32.23 7.44 20.21
N GLU A 809 -32.29 6.44 19.34
CA GLU A 809 -32.20 6.60 17.88
C GLU A 809 -33.37 7.46 17.34
N VAL A 810 -34.57 7.27 17.87
CA VAL A 810 -35.75 8.08 17.51
C VAL A 810 -35.59 9.52 18.00
N LEU A 811 -35.19 9.73 19.26
CA LEU A 811 -34.95 11.06 19.80
C LEU A 811 -33.91 11.85 19.03
N LEU A 812 -32.77 11.22 18.68
CA LEU A 812 -31.70 11.80 17.87
C LEU A 812 -32.19 12.13 16.46
N PHE A 813 -33.00 11.25 15.87
CA PHE A 813 -33.61 11.48 14.56
C PHE A 813 -34.61 12.67 14.60
N LEU A 814 -35.48 12.76 15.58
CA LEU A 814 -36.42 13.88 15.74
C LEU A 814 -35.68 15.21 15.93
N MET A 815 -34.60 15.18 16.74
CA MET A 815 -33.74 16.35 16.94
C MET A 815 -33.07 16.82 15.65
N ALA A 816 -32.62 15.88 14.79
CA ALA A 816 -32.02 16.22 13.48
C ALA A 816 -33.08 16.74 12.50
N ARG A 817 -34.30 16.20 12.54
CA ARG A 817 -35.38 16.50 11.60
C ARG A 817 -36.04 17.87 11.85
N THR A 818 -36.03 18.37 13.09
CA THR A 818 -36.65 19.64 13.43
C THR A 818 -35.72 20.82 13.14
N ASN A 819 -36.28 21.88 12.54
CA ASN A 819 -35.60 23.17 12.38
C ASN A 819 -35.85 24.13 13.56
N GLN A 820 -36.67 23.74 14.52
CA GLN A 820 -37.02 24.59 15.67
C GLN A 820 -36.02 24.41 16.82
N GLU A 821 -35.24 25.43 17.10
CA GLU A 821 -34.23 25.44 18.14
C GLU A 821 -34.80 25.09 19.55
N GLY A 822 -36.02 25.55 19.85
CA GLY A 822 -36.71 25.24 21.10
C GLY A 822 -36.92 23.73 21.31
N ILE A 823 -37.26 22.97 20.23
CA ILE A 823 -37.45 21.53 20.31
C ILE A 823 -36.13 20.83 20.50
N ARG A 824 -35.07 21.27 19.75
CA ARG A 824 -33.71 20.74 19.95
C ARG A 824 -33.25 20.93 21.40
N LYS A 825 -33.47 22.11 21.99
CA LYS A 825 -33.15 22.40 23.39
C LYS A 825 -33.93 21.50 24.34
N THR A 826 -35.21 21.25 24.08
CA THR A 826 -36.07 20.39 24.90
C THR A 826 -35.58 18.91 24.90
N ILE A 827 -35.24 18.37 23.71
CA ILE A 827 -34.70 17.02 23.59
C ILE A 827 -33.30 16.94 24.24
N SER A 828 -32.46 17.97 24.06
CA SER A 828 -31.18 18.10 24.73
C SER A 828 -31.33 18.12 26.27
N LEU A 829 -32.26 18.90 26.80
CA LEU A 829 -32.57 18.95 28.22
C LEU A 829 -32.97 17.56 28.75
N TYR A 830 -33.79 16.84 27.99
CA TYR A 830 -34.14 15.47 28.34
C TYR A 830 -32.91 14.56 28.47
N PHE A 831 -32.00 14.52 27.48
CA PHE A 831 -30.80 13.70 27.54
C PHE A 831 -29.82 14.09 28.65
N THR A 832 -29.61 15.40 28.84
CA THR A 832 -28.56 15.92 29.75
C THR A 832 -28.98 16.01 31.19
N GLN A 833 -30.27 16.15 31.46
CA GLN A 833 -30.77 16.38 32.82
C GLN A 833 -31.91 15.42 33.23
N LEU A 834 -32.99 15.34 32.43
CA LEU A 834 -34.22 14.71 32.89
C LEU A 834 -34.16 13.18 32.91
N LYS A 835 -33.51 12.61 31.92
CA LYS A 835 -33.40 11.14 31.74
C LYS A 835 -32.67 10.43 32.88
N SER A 836 -31.73 11.11 33.52
CA SER A 836 -30.96 10.57 34.65
C SER A 836 -31.64 10.68 36.02
N ILE A 837 -32.74 11.50 36.12
CA ILE A 837 -33.41 11.70 37.39
C ILE A 837 -34.05 10.39 37.85
N ARG A 838 -33.80 10.02 39.10
CA ARG A 838 -34.37 8.85 39.76
C ARG A 838 -34.86 9.29 41.15
N ILE A 839 -35.93 8.69 41.61
CA ILE A 839 -36.34 8.79 43.02
C ILE A 839 -35.50 7.84 43.87
N SER A 840 -35.25 8.22 45.10
CA SER A 840 -34.52 7.43 46.07
C SER A 840 -35.48 6.61 46.98
N VAL A 841 -36.74 7.04 47.11
CA VAL A 841 -37.79 6.31 47.82
C VAL A 841 -38.20 5.05 47.06
N GLY A 842 -38.16 3.90 47.71
CA GLY A 842 -38.54 2.61 47.15
C GLY A 842 -39.81 2.01 47.83
N GLY A 843 -40.13 0.77 47.45
CA GLY A 843 -41.28 0.05 47.97
C GLY A 843 -41.19 -0.20 49.48
N ASP A 844 -40.00 -0.39 50.04
CA ASP A 844 -39.79 -0.59 51.48
C ASP A 844 -40.02 0.69 52.27
N ASP A 845 -39.66 1.84 51.75
CA ASP A 845 -39.91 3.14 52.36
C ASP A 845 -41.42 3.41 52.44
N LEU A 846 -42.17 3.11 51.35
CA LEU A 846 -43.58 3.22 51.29
C LEU A 846 -44.28 2.30 52.34
N LYS A 847 -43.74 1.09 52.51
CA LYS A 847 -44.24 0.16 53.57
C LYS A 847 -43.95 0.68 54.97
N ASN A 848 -42.78 1.24 55.21
CA ASN A 848 -42.42 1.85 56.51
C ASN A 848 -43.26 3.09 56.82
N LEU A 849 -43.80 3.75 55.76
CA LEU A 849 -44.76 4.86 55.91
C LEU A 849 -46.20 4.39 56.17
N GLY A 850 -46.44 3.07 56.32
CA GLY A 850 -47.76 2.52 56.63
C GLY A 850 -48.69 2.30 55.43
N LEU A 851 -48.11 2.43 54.15
CA LEU A 851 -48.92 2.21 52.99
C LEU A 851 -48.91 0.69 52.61
N ALA A 852 -50.07 0.16 52.29
CA ALA A 852 -50.24 -1.25 51.99
C ALA A 852 -49.65 -1.56 50.61
N PRO A 853 -48.79 -2.63 50.45
CA PRO A 853 -48.22 -3.04 49.14
C PRO A 853 -49.34 -3.37 48.14
N GLY A 854 -49.25 -2.79 46.93
CA GLY A 854 -50.25 -3.02 45.92
C GLY A 854 -50.06 -2.11 44.68
N PRO A 855 -50.98 -2.12 43.71
CA PRO A 855 -50.94 -1.28 42.50
C PRO A 855 -50.78 0.20 42.78
N GLY A 856 -51.25 0.68 43.99
CA GLY A 856 -51.11 2.07 44.44
C GLY A 856 -49.65 2.53 44.53
N TYR A 857 -48.71 1.63 44.87
CA TYR A 857 -47.26 1.98 44.89
C TYR A 857 -46.78 2.56 43.57
N LYS A 858 -47.18 2.00 42.44
CA LYS A 858 -46.81 2.51 41.12
C LYS A 858 -47.32 3.92 40.90
N VAL A 859 -48.53 4.23 41.36
CA VAL A 859 -49.13 5.58 41.24
C VAL A 859 -48.31 6.57 42.07
N ILE A 860 -48.04 6.22 43.34
CA ILE A 860 -47.27 7.05 44.28
C ILE A 860 -45.89 7.32 43.78
N LEU A 861 -45.14 6.28 43.34
CA LEU A 861 -43.77 6.41 42.81
C LEU A 861 -43.73 7.20 41.50
N THR A 862 -44.78 7.09 40.66
CA THR A 862 -44.89 7.89 39.44
C THR A 862 -45.12 9.37 39.77
N ASP A 863 -46.04 9.69 40.67
CA ASP A 863 -46.32 11.08 41.07
C ASP A 863 -45.12 11.70 41.80
N LEU A 864 -44.44 10.93 42.65
CA LEU A 864 -43.19 11.34 43.30
C LEU A 864 -42.07 11.63 42.28
N LEU A 865 -41.95 10.79 41.26
CA LEU A 865 -40.99 11.02 40.20
C LEU A 865 -41.30 12.29 39.41
N GLU A 866 -42.59 12.55 39.15
CA GLU A 866 -43.02 13.81 38.51
C GLU A 866 -42.69 15.03 39.37
N ALA A 867 -42.91 14.95 40.68
CA ALA A 867 -42.54 16.01 41.61
C ALA A 867 -41.01 16.24 41.63
N ARG A 868 -40.22 15.15 41.59
CA ARG A 868 -38.75 15.21 41.51
C ARG A 868 -38.27 15.84 40.23
N ILE A 869 -38.77 15.41 39.07
CA ILE A 869 -38.44 15.94 37.75
C ILE A 869 -38.79 17.45 37.67
N ASN A 870 -39.91 17.87 38.23
CA ASN A 870 -40.32 19.28 38.24
C ASN A 870 -39.58 20.11 39.32
N GLY A 871 -38.65 19.50 40.08
CA GLY A 871 -37.87 20.17 41.12
C GLY A 871 -38.62 20.57 42.38
N LYS A 872 -39.79 19.94 42.62
CA LYS A 872 -40.60 20.18 43.85
C LYS A 872 -40.02 19.47 45.07
N VAL A 873 -39.28 18.40 44.85
CA VAL A 873 -38.54 17.62 45.84
C VAL A 873 -37.09 17.38 45.35
N LEU A 874 -36.10 17.54 46.22
CA LEU A 874 -34.71 17.51 45.85
C LEU A 874 -33.87 16.45 46.62
N THR A 875 -34.29 16.14 47.84
CA THR A 875 -33.61 15.18 48.72
C THR A 875 -34.51 13.98 49.03
N HIS A 876 -33.95 12.91 49.60
CA HIS A 876 -34.68 11.76 50.07
C HIS A 876 -35.72 12.18 51.14
N GLU A 877 -35.34 13.13 52.01
CA GLU A 877 -36.22 13.64 53.06
C GLU A 877 -37.43 14.40 52.49
N ASP A 878 -37.15 15.23 51.40
CA ASP A 878 -38.25 15.89 50.71
C ASP A 878 -39.20 14.88 50.04
N GLU A 879 -38.64 13.79 49.48
CA GLU A 879 -39.42 12.72 48.86
C GLU A 879 -40.36 12.05 49.90
N ILE A 880 -39.82 11.70 51.06
CA ILE A 880 -40.59 11.13 52.15
C ILE A 880 -41.65 12.10 52.65
N ALA A 881 -41.30 13.39 52.86
CA ALA A 881 -42.26 14.43 53.28
C ALA A 881 -43.40 14.62 52.26
N TYR A 882 -43.04 14.57 50.96
CA TYR A 882 -44.01 14.65 49.84
C TYR A 882 -45.00 13.50 49.88
N VAL A 883 -44.50 12.24 50.02
CA VAL A 883 -45.38 11.05 50.15
C VAL A 883 -46.28 11.12 51.37
N LYS A 884 -45.73 11.51 52.52
CA LYS A 884 -46.51 11.69 53.73
C LYS A 884 -47.64 12.71 53.55
N LYS A 885 -47.36 13.84 52.95
CA LYS A 885 -48.33 14.92 52.75
C LYS A 885 -49.43 14.55 51.76
N HIS A 886 -49.17 13.78 50.74
CA HIS A 886 -50.11 13.59 49.61
C HIS A 886 -50.83 12.23 49.66
N PHE A 887 -50.23 11.21 50.29
CA PHE A 887 -50.68 9.83 50.17
C PHE A 887 -50.91 9.12 51.53
N VAL A 888 -50.37 9.65 52.64
CA VAL A 888 -50.62 9.08 53.97
C VAL A 888 -51.80 9.81 54.55
N PRO A 889 -52.91 9.15 54.90
CA PRO A 889 -54.06 9.80 55.53
C PRO A 889 -53.66 10.51 56.85
N TYR A 890 -54.02 11.73 57.01
CA TYR A 890 -53.79 12.46 58.24
C TYR A 890 -54.63 11.77 59.38
N GLU A 891 -53.97 11.14 60.35
CA GLU A 891 -54.59 10.63 61.58
C GLU A 891 -55.04 11.76 62.45
N GLY A 892 -55.86 12.70 61.88
CA GLY A 892 -56.29 13.93 62.58
C GLY A 892 -57.79 14.18 62.60
N VAL A 893 -58.60 13.19 62.15
CA VAL A 893 -60.09 13.31 62.29
C VAL A 893 -60.66 12.00 62.80
N LYS A 894 -60.32 11.70 64.04
CA LYS A 894 -61.10 10.77 64.91
C LYS A 894 -61.29 11.37 66.30
N GLU A 895 -61.76 12.55 66.36
CA GLU A 895 -62.32 13.08 67.65
C GLU A 895 -63.30 14.25 67.34
N ILE A 896 -64.48 14.00 66.77
CA ILE A 896 -65.73 14.77 66.93
C ILE A 896 -66.83 13.90 66.29
N ALA A 897 -67.21 12.84 66.95
CA ALA A 897 -68.56 12.25 66.90
C ALA A 897 -68.78 11.38 68.12
N GLN A 898 -69.01 11.99 69.20
CA GLN A 898 -69.89 11.51 70.25
C GLN A 898 -70.94 12.54 70.49
#